data_dd89583c67b6371d990084afbc800d1c
#
_entry.id   dd89583c67b6371d990084afbc800d1c
#
_cell.length_a   1.000
_cell.length_b   1.000
_cell.length_c   1.000
_cell.angle_alpha   90.00
_cell.angle_beta   90.00
_cell.angle_gamma   90.00
#
_symmetry.space_group_name_H-M   'P 1'
#
loop_
_entity.id
_entity.type
_entity.pdbx_description
1 polymer ?
#
loop_
_entity_poly.entity_id
_entity_poly.type
_entity_poly.pdbx_seq_one_letter_code
_entity_poly.pdbx_strand_id
1 'polypeptide(L)'
;MKLPVTCPERECCCGKTRCIPGKELPKIILIGNPNVGKSSLFNALSGSYTLVSNYPGTSVEITHGKVRIGEKEYEIIDTPGMYSLLPISEEERVSQLLLFEEKTSVYLHVVDARNLRRMLSFTLQLLEAGLPLILVLNMMDEAEERGIEIEISKLSQLLGIPVVGTISREGKGIEELKTAISEFTPGDDAQKSEQKLDYGTEIEPYIKAVEGLLDPAKEAEISAEISTGISKRAISLLLLQEDRTALEYLRRAQKNTYCGEESHEKSSEEIQKLVEAASKISEVPLSYLFTLKRQEHVNEIVEQVMIIPEIIERKGSGKVEKIRAEEGTGIKRRAEENTGIKRRAEEDTGINGSKIQNRNLGFSEKIDSILIHPLLGIPVLFLILYFGLYLFVGVFAAGTVVDFLENTVFGGYINPFVTEKFVSLVPYPTLQDLFVGEYGIFTQAVTYAIALILPIVGAFFLVFSIIEDTGYLPRLGLLLDGMFKKIGLSGRAVIPMVLGFGCSTMATMVTRTLETKRERLIANILLALAIPCSAQLGIILSILSKSPESLLIWSVVILLEFVLIGFLASRILPGEAPTFILEMPPLRKPKLSNVLVKTYSRMHWYFLEVLPLFVLASVLIWIGKLTGLFALALKIIEYPTVWIGLPPDAADVFLFGFFRRDFGAAGLYGMHDSGLLTGVQLVVAAITLTLFMPCIAQFMMTIKERGFKTALAISGFIFPFAFFTGFIVNNLLKLLGVNL
;
A
#
# COMPACT_ATOMS: atom_id res chain seq x y z
N MET A 1 32.34 -6.04 12.06
CA MET A 1 33.21 -6.24 10.90
C MET A 1 32.71 -5.31 9.81
N LYS A 2 33.39 -4.16 9.58
CA LYS A 2 32.93 -3.14 8.61
C LYS A 2 33.28 -3.63 7.21
N LEU A 3 32.26 -3.79 6.37
CA LEU A 3 32.43 -4.10 4.94
C LEU A 3 32.98 -2.88 4.21
N PRO A 4 33.83 -3.04 3.19
CA PRO A 4 34.38 -1.93 2.41
C PRO A 4 33.29 -1.28 1.56
N VAL A 5 33.13 0.02 1.72
CA VAL A 5 32.30 0.88 0.87
C VAL A 5 33.02 1.05 -0.46
N THR A 6 32.44 0.63 -1.56
CA THR A 6 32.90 0.96 -2.92
C THR A 6 32.57 2.41 -3.19
N CYS A 7 33.59 3.26 -3.38
CA CYS A 7 33.43 4.64 -3.83
C CYS A 7 33.37 4.70 -5.36
N PRO A 8 32.45 5.51 -5.95
CA PRO A 8 32.52 5.82 -7.38
C PRO A 8 33.74 6.70 -7.69
N GLU A 9 34.34 6.50 -8.87
CA GLU A 9 35.67 6.98 -9.27
C GLU A 9 35.93 8.51 -9.26
N ARG A 10 35.01 9.37 -8.84
CA ARG A 10 35.14 10.85 -8.98
C ARG A 10 35.23 11.67 -7.70
N GLU A 11 35.29 11.10 -6.51
CA GLU A 11 35.49 11.87 -5.26
C GLU A 11 36.50 11.23 -4.29
N CYS A 12 37.74 11.05 -4.72
CA CYS A 12 38.87 10.77 -3.86
C CYS A 12 39.76 12.01 -3.66
N CYS A 13 39.23 13.06 -3.00
CA CYS A 13 40.03 14.21 -2.54
C CYS A 13 40.51 14.10 -1.09
N CYS A 14 40.66 12.90 -0.53
CA CYS A 14 41.33 12.68 0.76
C CYS A 14 42.28 11.52 0.65
N GLY A 15 43.54 11.85 0.39
CA GLY A 15 44.65 10.91 0.28
C GLY A 15 44.89 10.10 1.56
N LYS A 16 44.35 8.89 1.63
CA LYS A 16 44.83 7.78 2.47
C LYS A 16 43.81 6.62 2.47
N THR A 17 43.56 6.01 1.33
CA THR A 17 43.19 4.57 1.26
C THR A 17 43.16 4.14 -0.22
N ARG A 18 43.96 3.12 -0.59
CA ARG A 18 43.90 2.52 -1.93
C ARG A 18 42.54 1.83 -2.07
N CYS A 19 41.63 2.37 -2.89
CA CYS A 19 40.46 1.66 -3.38
C CYS A 19 40.95 0.60 -4.37
N ILE A 20 40.66 -0.66 -4.08
CA ILE A 20 40.79 -1.75 -5.04
C ILE A 20 39.57 -1.69 -5.93
N PRO A 21 39.65 -1.54 -7.26
CA PRO A 21 38.49 -1.57 -8.14
C PRO A 21 37.92 -3.00 -8.09
N GLY A 22 36.82 -3.18 -7.37
CA GLY A 22 36.00 -4.38 -7.44
C GLY A 22 35.43 -4.48 -8.86
N LYS A 23 35.57 -5.62 -9.54
CA LYS A 23 34.92 -5.89 -10.80
C LYS A 23 33.41 -5.74 -10.58
N GLU A 24 32.80 -4.70 -11.16
CA GLU A 24 31.35 -4.55 -11.13
C GLU A 24 30.73 -5.76 -11.83
N LEU A 25 29.83 -6.45 -11.12
CA LEU A 25 29.11 -7.59 -11.69
C LEU A 25 28.09 -7.07 -12.72
N PRO A 26 27.87 -7.78 -13.82
CA PRO A 26 26.81 -7.47 -14.75
C PRO A 26 25.45 -7.55 -14.02
N LYS A 27 24.55 -6.58 -14.28
CA LYS A 27 23.28 -6.42 -13.56
C LYS A 27 22.10 -6.97 -14.34
N ILE A 28 21.18 -7.61 -13.65
CA ILE A 28 19.87 -8.07 -14.13
C ILE A 28 18.82 -7.33 -13.32
N ILE A 29 17.92 -6.59 -13.98
CA ILE A 29 16.84 -5.86 -13.28
C ILE A 29 15.49 -6.50 -13.62
N LEU A 30 14.72 -6.83 -12.58
CA LEU A 30 13.35 -7.32 -12.68
C LEU A 30 12.38 -6.14 -12.72
N ILE A 31 11.56 -6.07 -13.78
CA ILE A 31 10.57 -5.03 -14.00
C ILE A 31 9.20 -5.69 -14.20
N GLY A 32 8.14 -5.00 -13.89
CA GLY A 32 6.76 -5.41 -14.19
C GLY A 32 5.76 -4.93 -13.16
N ASN A 33 4.50 -5.19 -13.43
CA ASN A 33 3.39 -4.75 -12.59
C ASN A 33 3.48 -5.32 -11.17
N PRO A 34 2.83 -4.70 -10.17
CA PRO A 34 2.64 -5.34 -8.87
C PRO A 34 1.93 -6.71 -9.02
N ASN A 35 2.27 -7.66 -8.14
CA ASN A 35 1.63 -8.98 -8.05
C ASN A 35 1.79 -9.93 -9.25
N VAL A 36 2.64 -9.65 -10.22
CA VAL A 36 2.96 -10.57 -11.33
C VAL A 36 3.93 -11.69 -10.96
N GLY A 37 4.43 -11.68 -9.71
CA GLY A 37 5.34 -12.70 -9.20
C GLY A 37 6.82 -12.38 -9.36
N LYS A 38 7.22 -11.09 -9.50
CA LYS A 38 8.62 -10.64 -9.55
C LYS A 38 9.47 -11.20 -8.41
N SER A 39 9.05 -10.99 -7.17
CA SER A 39 9.79 -11.46 -5.99
C SER A 39 9.82 -12.99 -5.89
N SER A 40 8.81 -13.69 -6.42
CA SER A 40 8.84 -15.15 -6.54
C SER A 40 9.88 -15.61 -7.57
N LEU A 41 9.97 -14.92 -8.70
CA LEU A 41 10.98 -15.17 -9.73
C LEU A 41 12.38 -14.81 -9.21
N PHE A 42 12.52 -13.67 -8.51
CA PHE A 42 13.76 -13.27 -7.86
C PHE A 42 14.28 -14.36 -6.91
N ASN A 43 13.42 -14.87 -6.02
CA ASN A 43 13.78 -15.94 -5.09
C ASN A 43 14.15 -17.25 -5.82
N ALA A 44 13.46 -17.58 -6.91
CA ALA A 44 13.76 -18.75 -7.72
C ALA A 44 15.12 -18.65 -8.44
N LEU A 45 15.55 -17.44 -8.80
CA LEU A 45 16.83 -17.17 -9.47
C LEU A 45 18.00 -16.99 -8.49
N SER A 46 17.83 -16.20 -7.41
CA SER A 46 18.90 -15.75 -6.51
C SER A 46 19.28 -16.74 -5.40
N GLY A 47 18.46 -17.75 -5.13
CA GLY A 47 18.69 -18.65 -4.00
C GLY A 47 18.59 -17.95 -2.64
N SER A 48 19.56 -18.20 -1.74
CA SER A 48 19.45 -17.82 -0.32
C SER A 48 20.15 -16.50 0.09
N TYR A 49 20.76 -15.76 -0.83
CA TYR A 49 21.48 -14.52 -0.50
C TYR A 49 20.72 -13.28 -0.99
N THR A 50 20.06 -12.57 -0.07
CA THR A 50 19.35 -11.33 -0.35
C THR A 50 19.81 -10.21 0.56
N LEU A 51 20.05 -9.03 -0.01
CA LEU A 51 20.31 -7.78 0.69
C LEU A 51 19.17 -6.82 0.40
N VAL A 52 18.52 -6.31 1.42
CA VAL A 52 17.51 -5.25 1.30
C VAL A 52 18.18 -3.92 1.62
N SER A 53 18.05 -2.96 0.74
CA SER A 53 18.56 -1.60 0.94
C SER A 53 17.48 -0.58 0.53
N ASN A 54 17.52 0.60 1.15
CA ASN A 54 16.66 1.70 0.72
C ASN A 54 17.34 2.45 -0.44
N TYR A 55 16.55 2.86 -1.45
CA TYR A 55 17.07 3.74 -2.48
C TYR A 55 17.48 5.10 -1.87
N PRO A 56 18.65 5.65 -2.25
CA PRO A 56 19.18 6.87 -1.64
C PRO A 56 18.17 8.02 -1.62
N GLY A 57 17.90 8.56 -0.42
CA GLY A 57 16.98 9.68 -0.23
C GLY A 57 15.49 9.34 -0.19
N THR A 58 15.14 8.06 -0.18
CA THR A 58 13.74 7.58 -0.11
C THR A 58 13.55 6.52 0.97
N SER A 59 12.28 6.20 1.29
CA SER A 59 11.91 5.08 2.16
C SER A 59 11.60 3.78 1.39
N VAL A 60 11.87 3.76 0.08
CA VAL A 60 11.54 2.63 -0.80
C VAL A 60 12.64 1.58 -0.74
N GLU A 61 12.25 0.35 -0.41
CA GLU A 61 13.16 -0.79 -0.30
C GLU A 61 13.39 -1.43 -1.66
N ILE A 62 14.67 -1.73 -1.96
CA ILE A 62 15.10 -2.47 -3.14
C ILE A 62 15.83 -3.72 -2.66
N THR A 63 15.52 -4.84 -3.27
CA THR A 63 16.14 -6.12 -2.94
C THR A 63 17.21 -6.49 -3.96
N HIS A 64 18.41 -6.72 -3.47
CA HIS A 64 19.57 -7.14 -4.26
C HIS A 64 19.89 -8.62 -3.97
N GLY A 65 20.26 -9.36 -4.99
CA GLY A 65 20.69 -10.75 -4.88
C GLY A 65 21.83 -11.05 -5.84
N LYS A 66 22.43 -12.23 -5.70
CA LYS A 66 23.43 -12.73 -6.63
C LYS A 66 22.92 -14.01 -7.28
N VAL A 67 23.13 -14.13 -8.58
CA VAL A 67 22.76 -15.32 -9.34
C VAL A 67 23.94 -15.75 -10.22
N ARG A 68 24.22 -17.05 -10.24
CA ARG A 68 25.21 -17.64 -11.16
C ARG A 68 24.51 -18.27 -12.34
N ILE A 69 24.82 -17.79 -13.54
CA ILE A 69 24.28 -18.29 -14.80
C ILE A 69 25.45 -18.73 -15.69
N GLY A 70 25.56 -20.02 -15.91
CA GLY A 70 26.75 -20.60 -16.55
C GLY A 70 28.03 -20.32 -15.74
N GLU A 71 29.01 -19.69 -16.37
CA GLU A 71 30.30 -19.32 -15.76
C GLU A 71 30.31 -17.90 -15.18
N LYS A 72 29.27 -17.09 -15.45
CA LYS A 72 29.20 -15.68 -15.03
C LYS A 72 28.33 -15.50 -13.78
N GLU A 73 28.76 -14.61 -12.91
CA GLU A 73 27.99 -14.16 -11.75
C GLU A 73 27.36 -12.81 -12.09
N TYR A 74 26.05 -12.68 -11.78
CA TYR A 74 25.26 -11.47 -12.00
C TYR A 74 24.71 -10.96 -10.69
N GLU A 75 24.59 -9.64 -10.58
CA GLU A 75 23.76 -8.98 -9.54
C GLU A 75 22.32 -8.89 -10.07
N ILE A 76 21.36 -9.41 -9.30
CA ILE A 76 19.94 -9.34 -9.63
C ILE A 76 19.24 -8.34 -8.71
N ILE A 77 18.41 -7.47 -9.26
CA ILE A 77 17.72 -6.40 -8.53
C ILE A 77 16.21 -6.56 -8.73
N ASP A 78 15.45 -6.69 -7.62
CA ASP A 78 13.98 -6.66 -7.63
C ASP A 78 13.49 -5.23 -7.43
N THR A 79 12.83 -4.65 -8.46
CA THR A 79 12.31 -3.28 -8.39
C THR A 79 10.88 -3.27 -7.84
N PRO A 80 10.44 -2.17 -7.21
CA PRO A 80 9.03 -1.94 -6.95
C PRO A 80 8.20 -2.10 -8.22
N GLY A 81 6.92 -2.51 -8.06
CA GLY A 81 6.02 -2.69 -9.19
C GLY A 81 5.71 -1.38 -9.89
N MET A 82 5.67 -1.39 -11.23
CA MET A 82 5.26 -0.23 -12.04
C MET A 82 4.34 -0.66 -13.18
N TYR A 83 3.39 0.20 -13.52
CA TYR A 83 2.39 -0.06 -14.56
C TYR A 83 2.76 0.57 -15.91
N SER A 84 3.57 1.60 -15.90
CA SER A 84 4.03 2.35 -17.08
C SER A 84 5.35 3.04 -16.78
N LEU A 85 6.02 3.57 -17.80
CA LEU A 85 7.18 4.44 -17.61
C LEU A 85 6.83 5.79 -17.00
N LEU A 86 5.55 6.21 -17.03
CA LEU A 86 5.07 7.41 -16.37
C LEU A 86 4.69 7.07 -14.92
N PRO A 87 5.45 7.48 -13.89
CA PRO A 87 5.22 7.07 -12.52
C PRO A 87 4.05 7.84 -11.90
N ILE A 88 3.18 7.11 -11.19
CA ILE A 88 2.07 7.68 -10.41
C ILE A 88 2.42 7.73 -8.92
N SER A 89 3.22 6.76 -8.43
CA SER A 89 3.62 6.65 -7.03
C SER A 89 5.12 6.94 -6.83
N GLU A 90 5.51 7.18 -5.56
CA GLU A 90 6.92 7.36 -5.21
C GLU A 90 7.74 6.07 -5.44
N GLU A 91 7.13 4.91 -5.27
CA GLU A 91 7.74 3.60 -5.55
C GLU A 91 8.00 3.42 -7.05
N GLU A 92 7.02 3.76 -7.91
CA GLU A 92 7.20 3.72 -9.38
C GLU A 92 8.27 4.71 -9.84
N ARG A 93 8.35 5.88 -9.20
CA ARG A 93 9.39 6.87 -9.48
C ARG A 93 10.80 6.33 -9.19
N VAL A 94 10.97 5.60 -8.10
CA VAL A 94 12.26 4.94 -7.80
C VAL A 94 12.60 3.89 -8.85
N SER A 95 11.62 3.09 -9.27
CA SER A 95 11.80 2.12 -10.35
C SER A 95 12.19 2.80 -11.66
N GLN A 96 11.56 3.92 -12.02
CA GLN A 96 11.89 4.71 -13.21
C GLN A 96 13.32 5.29 -13.13
N LEU A 97 13.73 5.82 -11.97
CA LEU A 97 15.10 6.32 -11.77
C LEU A 97 16.15 5.23 -11.92
N LEU A 98 15.87 4.01 -11.42
CA LEU A 98 16.76 2.86 -11.63
C LEU A 98 16.92 2.53 -13.11
N LEU A 99 15.85 2.64 -13.91
CA LEU A 99 15.93 2.44 -15.36
C LEU A 99 16.80 3.51 -16.05
N PHE A 100 16.83 4.72 -15.54
CA PHE A 100 17.58 5.84 -16.11
C PHE A 100 19.06 5.82 -15.70
N GLU A 101 19.36 5.45 -14.46
CA GLU A 101 20.69 5.62 -13.85
C GLU A 101 21.56 4.36 -13.92
N GLU A 102 20.96 3.15 -13.96
CA GLU A 102 21.69 1.91 -13.86
C GLU A 102 22.09 1.33 -15.23
N LYS A 103 23.39 1.06 -15.41
CA LYS A 103 23.89 0.31 -16.56
C LYS A 103 23.59 -1.18 -16.39
N THR A 104 22.60 -1.66 -17.13
CA THR A 104 22.07 -3.02 -16.96
C THR A 104 22.42 -3.89 -18.16
N SER A 105 22.75 -5.15 -17.90
CA SER A 105 23.05 -6.13 -18.96
C SER A 105 21.78 -6.66 -19.61
N VAL A 106 20.73 -6.89 -18.81
CA VAL A 106 19.41 -7.34 -19.27
C VAL A 106 18.32 -6.96 -18.31
N TYR A 107 17.17 -6.57 -18.85
CA TYR A 107 15.94 -6.34 -18.09
C TYR A 107 15.01 -7.53 -18.28
N LEU A 108 14.49 -8.07 -17.17
CA LEU A 108 13.47 -9.11 -17.18
C LEU A 108 12.12 -8.48 -16.93
N HIS A 109 11.31 -8.32 -17.96
CA HIS A 109 9.94 -7.84 -17.80
C HIS A 109 9.00 -8.99 -17.48
N VAL A 110 8.58 -9.07 -16.22
CA VAL A 110 7.69 -10.12 -15.72
C VAL A 110 6.25 -9.70 -15.90
N VAL A 111 5.49 -10.49 -16.63
CA VAL A 111 4.06 -10.27 -16.91
C VAL A 111 3.24 -11.48 -16.47
N ASP A 112 1.99 -11.23 -16.11
CA ASP A 112 1.00 -12.28 -15.82
C ASP A 112 0.37 -12.78 -17.13
N ALA A 113 0.62 -14.04 -17.46
CA ALA A 113 0.12 -14.67 -18.68
C ALA A 113 -1.41 -14.60 -18.82
N ARG A 114 -2.16 -14.59 -17.71
CA ARG A 114 -3.63 -14.47 -17.71
C ARG A 114 -4.13 -13.12 -18.18
N ASN A 115 -3.31 -12.08 -18.01
CA ASN A 115 -3.65 -10.68 -18.28
C ASN A 115 -2.73 -10.06 -19.34
N LEU A 116 -2.22 -10.87 -20.26
CA LEU A 116 -1.24 -10.49 -21.27
C LEU A 116 -1.65 -9.21 -22.03
N ARG A 117 -2.91 -9.13 -22.50
CA ARG A 117 -3.45 -7.98 -23.22
C ARG A 117 -3.25 -6.65 -22.49
N ARG A 118 -3.40 -6.65 -21.18
CA ARG A 118 -3.23 -5.44 -20.36
C ARG A 118 -1.78 -5.07 -20.14
N MET A 119 -0.90 -6.08 -20.01
CA MET A 119 0.49 -5.87 -19.61
C MET A 119 1.43 -5.58 -20.78
N LEU A 120 1.09 -6.03 -22.00
CA LEU A 120 1.89 -5.77 -23.20
C LEU A 120 2.03 -4.28 -23.53
N SER A 121 1.09 -3.43 -23.11
CA SER A 121 1.21 -1.97 -23.29
C SER A 121 2.46 -1.41 -22.61
N PHE A 122 2.83 -1.95 -21.44
CA PHE A 122 4.07 -1.58 -20.77
C PHE A 122 5.30 -2.22 -21.43
N THR A 123 5.19 -3.45 -21.93
CA THR A 123 6.25 -4.08 -22.74
C THR A 123 6.62 -3.21 -23.93
N LEU A 124 5.62 -2.67 -24.66
CA LEU A 124 5.86 -1.78 -25.80
C LEU A 124 6.58 -0.49 -25.39
N GLN A 125 6.25 0.09 -24.23
CA GLN A 125 6.96 1.28 -23.70
C GLN A 125 8.45 0.97 -23.41
N LEU A 126 8.73 -0.21 -22.86
CA LEU A 126 10.11 -0.64 -22.58
C LEU A 126 10.90 -0.91 -23.88
N LEU A 127 10.22 -1.42 -24.91
CA LEU A 127 10.81 -1.61 -26.25
C LEU A 127 11.07 -0.25 -26.93
N GLU A 128 10.13 0.69 -26.87
CA GLU A 128 10.33 2.06 -27.36
C GLU A 128 11.49 2.76 -26.61
N ALA A 129 11.69 2.41 -25.35
CA ALA A 129 12.81 2.89 -24.56
C ALA A 129 14.16 2.31 -25.02
N GLY A 130 14.17 1.30 -25.90
CA GLY A 130 15.40 0.69 -26.41
C GLY A 130 16.12 -0.16 -25.36
N LEU A 131 15.43 -0.64 -24.33
CA LEU A 131 16.03 -1.41 -23.25
C LEU A 131 16.33 -2.86 -23.69
N PRO A 132 17.47 -3.45 -23.29
CA PRO A 132 17.80 -4.86 -23.53
C PRO A 132 16.86 -5.76 -22.72
N LEU A 133 15.78 -6.25 -23.32
CA LEU A 133 14.59 -6.80 -22.66
C LEU A 133 14.40 -8.29 -22.98
N ILE A 134 14.12 -9.10 -21.96
CA ILE A 134 13.53 -10.44 -22.08
C ILE A 134 12.14 -10.40 -21.44
N LEU A 135 11.12 -10.88 -22.15
CA LEU A 135 9.77 -10.97 -21.64
C LEU A 135 9.55 -12.31 -20.93
N VAL A 136 9.14 -12.26 -19.66
CA VAL A 136 8.88 -13.46 -18.85
C VAL A 136 7.36 -13.56 -18.60
N LEU A 137 6.73 -14.56 -19.22
CA LEU A 137 5.32 -14.88 -19.01
C LEU A 137 5.22 -15.77 -17.77
N ASN A 138 4.84 -15.20 -16.63
CA ASN A 138 4.69 -15.95 -15.39
C ASN A 138 3.24 -16.40 -15.19
N MET A 139 3.02 -17.37 -14.29
CA MET A 139 1.69 -17.95 -14.00
C MET A 139 1.07 -18.66 -15.21
N MET A 140 1.89 -19.36 -15.99
CA MET A 140 1.43 -20.12 -17.16
C MET A 140 0.43 -21.22 -16.79
N ASP A 141 0.57 -21.84 -15.61
CA ASP A 141 -0.36 -22.81 -15.03
C ASP A 141 -1.77 -22.24 -14.88
N GLU A 142 -1.86 -21.05 -14.31
CA GLU A 142 -3.17 -20.37 -14.10
C GLU A 142 -3.77 -19.86 -15.43
N ALA A 143 -2.97 -19.58 -16.45
CA ALA A 143 -3.45 -19.24 -17.79
C ALA A 143 -4.02 -20.48 -18.49
N GLU A 144 -3.32 -21.61 -18.42
CA GLU A 144 -3.76 -22.90 -18.97
C GLU A 144 -5.06 -23.38 -18.29
N GLU A 145 -5.16 -23.29 -16.96
CA GLU A 145 -6.40 -23.59 -16.22
C GLU A 145 -7.61 -22.78 -16.70
N ARG A 146 -7.39 -21.58 -17.21
CA ARG A 146 -8.42 -20.70 -17.79
C ARG A 146 -8.68 -20.96 -19.28
N GLY A 147 -8.00 -21.92 -19.87
CA GLY A 147 -8.09 -22.22 -21.29
C GLY A 147 -7.42 -21.16 -22.18
N ILE A 148 -6.53 -20.35 -21.64
CA ILE A 148 -5.76 -19.37 -22.41
C ILE A 148 -4.51 -20.04 -22.93
N GLU A 149 -4.43 -20.23 -24.25
CA GLU A 149 -3.23 -20.72 -24.93
C GLU A 149 -2.49 -19.54 -25.56
N ILE A 150 -1.18 -19.42 -25.30
CA ILE A 150 -0.33 -18.35 -25.82
C ILE A 150 0.78 -18.97 -26.69
N GLU A 151 0.84 -18.55 -27.93
CA GLU A 151 1.89 -18.98 -28.87
C GLU A 151 3.18 -18.18 -28.63
N ILE A 152 4.03 -18.69 -27.70
CA ILE A 152 5.24 -17.99 -27.22
C ILE A 152 6.19 -17.66 -28.37
N SER A 153 6.40 -18.60 -29.30
CA SER A 153 7.31 -18.42 -30.46
C SER A 153 6.86 -17.26 -31.34
N LYS A 154 5.57 -17.15 -31.60
CA LYS A 154 5.00 -16.08 -32.42
C LYS A 154 5.01 -14.74 -31.71
N LEU A 155 4.75 -14.72 -30.40
CA LEU A 155 4.89 -13.53 -29.58
C LEU A 155 6.32 -13.00 -29.60
N SER A 156 7.31 -13.89 -29.50
CA SER A 156 8.74 -13.55 -29.59
C SER A 156 9.09 -12.95 -30.96
N GLN A 157 8.55 -13.50 -32.04
CA GLN A 157 8.75 -12.97 -33.40
C GLN A 157 8.11 -11.59 -33.60
N LEU A 158 6.87 -11.39 -33.10
CA LEU A 158 6.16 -10.13 -33.24
C LEU A 158 6.80 -9.01 -32.41
N LEU A 159 7.30 -9.31 -31.22
CA LEU A 159 7.94 -8.33 -30.35
C LEU A 159 9.44 -8.12 -30.67
N GLY A 160 10.07 -9.05 -31.41
CA GLY A 160 11.50 -9.02 -31.71
C GLY A 160 12.40 -9.24 -30.49
N ILE A 161 11.91 -9.86 -29.41
CA ILE A 161 12.65 -10.12 -28.17
C ILE A 161 12.42 -11.56 -27.70
N PRO A 162 13.36 -12.15 -26.93
CA PRO A 162 13.14 -13.45 -26.30
C PRO A 162 11.92 -13.42 -25.35
N VAL A 163 11.08 -14.46 -25.44
CA VAL A 163 9.93 -14.66 -24.57
C VAL A 163 10.01 -16.02 -23.89
N VAL A 164 9.92 -16.07 -22.57
CA VAL A 164 10.04 -17.32 -21.80
C VAL A 164 8.82 -17.48 -20.89
N GLY A 165 8.16 -18.65 -20.96
CA GLY A 165 7.07 -19.02 -20.06
C GLY A 165 7.58 -19.61 -18.74
N THR A 166 7.05 -19.17 -17.61
CA THR A 166 7.48 -19.62 -16.28
C THR A 166 6.33 -19.91 -15.34
N ILE A 167 6.58 -20.82 -14.38
CA ILE A 167 5.77 -21.01 -13.17
C ILE A 167 6.73 -20.84 -11.99
N SER A 168 7.00 -19.59 -11.62
CA SER A 168 8.03 -19.24 -10.64
C SER A 168 7.85 -19.94 -9.28
N ARG A 169 6.60 -20.27 -8.88
CA ARG A 169 6.31 -20.99 -7.62
C ARG A 169 6.75 -22.44 -7.61
N GLU A 170 6.82 -23.07 -8.78
CA GLU A 170 7.21 -24.47 -8.97
C GLU A 170 8.62 -24.62 -9.53
N GLY A 171 9.25 -23.50 -9.90
CA GLY A 171 10.59 -23.50 -10.52
C GLY A 171 10.59 -23.95 -11.98
N LYS A 172 9.43 -24.10 -12.63
CA LYS A 172 9.34 -24.47 -14.05
C LYS A 172 9.68 -23.27 -14.94
N GLY A 173 10.41 -23.49 -16.03
CA GLY A 173 10.84 -22.46 -16.97
C GLY A 173 12.04 -21.63 -16.49
N ILE A 174 12.60 -21.90 -15.29
CA ILE A 174 13.73 -21.14 -14.75
C ILE A 174 15.05 -21.45 -15.47
N GLU A 175 15.29 -22.70 -15.84
CA GLU A 175 16.52 -23.09 -16.57
C GLU A 175 16.48 -22.57 -18.02
N GLU A 176 15.32 -22.58 -18.66
CA GLU A 176 15.11 -21.96 -19.97
C GLU A 176 15.36 -20.44 -19.91
N LEU A 177 14.91 -19.78 -18.84
CA LEU A 177 15.17 -18.36 -18.61
C LEU A 177 16.67 -18.09 -18.41
N LYS A 178 17.38 -18.91 -17.63
CA LYS A 178 18.84 -18.79 -17.46
C LYS A 178 19.59 -18.98 -18.80
N THR A 179 19.12 -19.88 -19.61
CA THR A 179 19.68 -20.10 -20.96
C THR A 179 19.48 -18.87 -21.85
N ALA A 180 18.24 -18.35 -21.87
CA ALA A 180 17.93 -17.12 -22.60
C ALA A 180 18.78 -15.91 -22.13
N ILE A 181 19.02 -15.76 -20.82
CA ILE A 181 19.90 -14.70 -20.27
C ILE A 181 21.34 -14.90 -20.69
N SER A 182 21.85 -16.16 -20.74
CA SER A 182 23.23 -16.46 -21.12
C SER A 182 23.51 -16.21 -22.58
N GLU A 183 22.53 -16.46 -23.46
CA GLU A 183 22.60 -16.29 -24.90
C GLU A 183 22.32 -14.84 -25.33
N PHE A 184 21.73 -14.04 -24.46
CA PHE A 184 21.36 -12.64 -24.74
C PHE A 184 22.62 -11.78 -24.92
N THR A 185 22.78 -11.19 -26.11
CA THR A 185 23.87 -10.26 -26.41
C THR A 185 23.37 -8.82 -26.48
N PRO A 186 23.70 -7.99 -25.46
CA PRO A 186 23.31 -6.59 -25.46
C PRO A 186 24.02 -5.85 -26.62
N GLY A 187 23.35 -5.56 -27.67
CA GLY A 187 23.90 -4.84 -28.83
C GLY A 187 23.33 -5.29 -30.16
N ASP A 188 23.33 -6.56 -30.47
CA ASP A 188 22.72 -7.08 -31.71
C ASP A 188 21.20 -7.23 -31.62
N ASP A 189 20.69 -7.55 -30.44
CA ASP A 189 19.25 -7.72 -30.20
C ASP A 189 18.56 -6.40 -29.83
N ALA A 190 19.25 -5.45 -29.19
CA ALA A 190 18.69 -4.14 -28.86
C ALA A 190 18.46 -3.26 -30.11
N GLN A 191 19.31 -3.34 -31.12
CA GLN A 191 19.11 -2.62 -32.40
C GLN A 191 18.01 -3.18 -33.26
N LYS A 192 17.66 -4.48 -33.09
CA LYS A 192 16.54 -5.13 -33.80
C LYS A 192 15.18 -4.81 -33.19
N SER A 193 15.14 -4.39 -31.93
CA SER A 193 13.91 -4.19 -31.14
C SER A 193 13.40 -2.77 -31.11
N GLU A 194 13.96 -1.79 -31.84
CA GLU A 194 13.37 -0.45 -32.00
C GLU A 194 12.04 -0.53 -32.78
N GLN A 195 11.00 -1.06 -32.16
CA GLN A 195 9.63 -0.90 -32.66
C GLN A 195 9.19 0.55 -32.46
N LYS A 196 9.32 1.36 -33.50
CA LYS A 196 8.77 2.73 -33.52
C LYS A 196 7.28 2.64 -33.79
N LEU A 197 6.46 2.77 -32.74
CA LEU A 197 5.04 2.98 -32.90
C LEU A 197 4.77 4.33 -33.57
N ASP A 198 3.88 4.36 -34.55
CA ASP A 198 3.43 5.59 -35.19
C ASP A 198 2.24 6.17 -34.40
N TYR A 199 2.45 7.34 -33.80
CA TYR A 199 1.42 8.06 -33.03
C TYR A 199 0.54 8.96 -33.89
N GLY A 200 0.71 8.94 -35.20
CA GLY A 200 -0.08 9.69 -36.17
C GLY A 200 0.58 10.97 -36.66
N THR A 201 0.15 11.40 -37.84
CA THR A 201 0.75 12.53 -38.58
C THR A 201 0.68 13.86 -37.84
N GLU A 202 -0.18 14.00 -36.87
CA GLU A 202 -0.36 15.24 -36.08
C GLU A 202 0.62 15.35 -34.93
N ILE A 203 1.02 14.24 -34.30
CA ILE A 203 1.85 14.21 -33.09
C ILE A 203 3.32 13.88 -33.39
N GLU A 204 3.58 13.01 -34.38
CA GLU A 204 4.95 12.63 -34.77
C GLU A 204 5.90 13.80 -35.06
N PRO A 205 5.46 14.93 -35.66
CA PRO A 205 6.34 16.09 -35.84
C PRO A 205 6.84 16.68 -34.52
N TYR A 206 6.03 16.67 -33.46
CA TYR A 206 6.42 17.19 -32.15
C TYR A 206 7.38 16.23 -31.42
N ILE A 207 7.17 14.91 -31.55
CA ILE A 207 8.11 13.91 -31.03
C ILE A 207 9.47 14.12 -31.66
N LYS A 208 9.53 14.24 -33.01
CA LYS A 208 10.78 14.50 -33.74
C LYS A 208 11.42 15.87 -33.40
N ALA A 209 10.60 16.88 -33.15
CA ALA A 209 11.12 18.19 -32.75
C ALA A 209 11.80 18.10 -31.37
N VAL A 210 11.20 17.42 -30.40
CA VAL A 210 11.80 17.18 -29.08
C VAL A 210 13.03 16.28 -29.19
N GLU A 211 12.99 15.21 -30.00
CA GLU A 211 14.16 14.37 -30.30
C GLU A 211 15.33 15.20 -30.85
N GLY A 212 15.03 16.14 -31.75
CA GLY A 212 16.02 17.04 -32.33
C GLY A 212 16.65 18.05 -31.33
N LEU A 213 15.91 18.43 -30.26
CA LEU A 213 16.47 19.24 -29.17
C LEU A 213 17.35 18.40 -28.21
N LEU A 214 17.13 17.09 -28.19
CA LEU A 214 17.93 16.14 -27.41
C LEU A 214 19.16 15.64 -28.19
N ASP A 215 19.39 16.09 -29.45
CA ASP A 215 20.47 15.65 -30.31
C ASP A 215 21.76 16.45 -30.07
N PRO A 216 22.86 15.78 -29.65
CA PRO A 216 24.13 16.48 -29.33
C PRO A 216 24.87 17.04 -30.55
N ALA A 217 24.43 16.72 -31.77
CA ALA A 217 25.11 17.11 -32.99
C ALA A 217 25.08 18.64 -33.28
N LYS A 218 24.31 19.43 -32.53
CA LYS A 218 24.27 20.92 -32.68
C LYS A 218 25.23 21.67 -31.76
N GLU A 219 25.77 21.02 -30.71
CA GLU A 219 26.82 21.61 -29.85
C GLU A 219 27.84 20.49 -29.53
N ALA A 220 29.01 20.58 -30.15
CA ALA A 220 30.00 19.51 -30.38
C ALA A 220 30.68 18.90 -29.15
N GLU A 221 30.19 19.09 -27.92
CA GLU A 221 30.84 18.57 -26.70
C GLU A 221 29.91 17.75 -25.77
N ILE A 222 28.60 17.63 -26.07
CA ILE A 222 27.63 16.90 -25.22
C ILE A 222 27.66 15.37 -25.47
N SER A 223 28.37 14.91 -26.49
CA SER A 223 28.28 13.56 -27.06
C SER A 223 28.94 12.46 -26.23
N ALA A 224 29.62 12.74 -25.13
CA ALA A 224 30.37 11.70 -24.40
C ALA A 224 29.71 11.13 -23.13
N GLU A 225 28.69 11.77 -22.55
CA GLU A 225 28.16 11.36 -21.23
C GLU A 225 26.66 11.16 -21.09
N ILE A 226 25.82 11.42 -22.13
CA ILE A 226 24.44 10.90 -22.12
C ILE A 226 24.46 9.47 -22.67
N SER A 227 25.21 8.58 -22.02
CA SER A 227 25.03 7.15 -22.19
C SER A 227 23.84 6.68 -21.33
N THR A 228 22.68 7.29 -21.58
CA THR A 228 21.42 6.79 -21.07
C THR A 228 21.14 5.47 -21.74
N GLY A 229 20.88 4.42 -20.97
CA GLY A 229 20.39 3.15 -21.53
C GLY A 229 19.00 3.28 -22.20
N ILE A 230 18.44 4.51 -22.28
CA ILE A 230 17.08 4.81 -22.77
C ILE A 230 17.13 5.63 -24.04
N SER A 231 16.25 5.29 -25.02
CA SER A 231 16.15 5.96 -26.30
C SER A 231 15.70 7.43 -26.18
N LYS A 232 16.22 8.30 -27.07
CA LYS A 232 15.78 9.70 -27.15
C LYS A 232 14.27 9.82 -27.37
N ARG A 233 13.69 8.88 -28.13
CA ARG A 233 12.25 8.82 -28.40
C ARG A 233 11.44 8.64 -27.12
N ALA A 234 11.83 7.72 -26.25
CA ALA A 234 11.13 7.51 -24.98
C ALA A 234 11.21 8.72 -24.07
N ILE A 235 12.39 9.38 -23.99
CA ILE A 235 12.53 10.63 -23.24
C ILE A 235 11.62 11.72 -23.82
N SER A 236 11.56 11.86 -25.15
CA SER A 236 10.68 12.82 -25.81
C SER A 236 9.20 12.56 -25.51
N LEU A 237 8.77 11.30 -25.53
CA LEU A 237 7.42 10.89 -25.17
C LEU A 237 7.09 11.19 -23.71
N LEU A 238 8.01 10.99 -22.78
CA LEU A 238 7.83 11.32 -21.36
C LEU A 238 7.75 12.84 -21.13
N LEU A 239 8.58 13.62 -21.83
CA LEU A 239 8.53 15.08 -21.76
C LEU A 239 7.23 15.65 -22.30
N LEU A 240 6.72 15.13 -23.43
CA LEU A 240 5.42 15.52 -23.98
C LEU A 240 4.24 15.14 -23.05
N GLN A 241 4.44 14.20 -22.14
CA GLN A 241 3.50 13.82 -21.07
C GLN A 241 3.72 14.57 -19.76
N GLU A 242 4.56 15.62 -19.77
CA GLU A 242 4.89 16.45 -18.60
C GLU A 242 5.50 15.66 -17.42
N ASP A 243 6.25 14.58 -17.68
CA ASP A 243 6.91 13.81 -16.62
C ASP A 243 8.00 14.63 -15.94
N ARG A 244 7.77 14.92 -14.65
CA ARG A 244 8.70 15.70 -13.81
C ARG A 244 10.02 14.96 -13.58
N THR A 245 10.01 13.65 -13.52
CA THR A 245 11.21 12.85 -13.26
C THR A 245 12.15 12.88 -14.47
N ALA A 246 11.60 12.73 -15.67
CA ALA A 246 12.36 12.88 -16.92
C ALA A 246 12.97 14.29 -17.06
N LEU A 247 12.21 15.34 -16.69
CA LEU A 247 12.68 16.72 -16.66
C LEU A 247 13.81 16.94 -15.65
N GLU A 248 13.67 16.43 -14.43
CA GLU A 248 14.72 16.52 -13.40
C GLU A 248 15.96 15.73 -13.79
N TYR A 249 15.78 14.54 -14.39
CA TYR A 249 16.88 13.74 -14.89
C TYR A 249 17.69 14.49 -15.96
N LEU A 250 17.03 15.09 -16.96
CA LEU A 250 17.68 15.90 -17.98
C LEU A 250 18.42 17.08 -17.38
N ARG A 251 17.82 17.82 -16.44
CA ARG A 251 18.48 18.94 -15.75
C ARG A 251 19.73 18.49 -14.99
N ARG A 252 19.73 17.31 -14.37
CA ARG A 252 20.91 16.75 -13.70
C ARG A 252 21.99 16.33 -14.69
N ALA A 253 21.61 15.67 -15.78
CA ALA A 253 22.53 15.26 -16.84
C ALA A 253 23.22 16.48 -17.48
N GLN A 254 22.45 17.53 -17.74
CA GLN A 254 22.97 18.79 -18.30
C GLN A 254 23.89 19.54 -17.30
N LYS A 255 23.54 19.57 -16.01
CA LYS A 255 24.32 20.26 -14.96
C LYS A 255 25.71 19.63 -14.73
N ASN A 256 25.85 18.35 -15.00
CA ASN A 256 27.12 17.63 -14.88
C ASN A 256 28.04 17.85 -16.10
N THR A 257 27.51 18.37 -17.21
CA THR A 257 28.25 18.52 -18.49
C THR A 257 28.71 19.96 -18.79
N TYR A 258 28.06 21.01 -18.23
CA TYR A 258 28.38 22.41 -18.55
C TYR A 258 28.41 23.36 -17.34
N CYS A 259 29.41 24.26 -17.32
CA CYS A 259 29.54 25.40 -16.38
C CYS A 259 28.80 26.69 -16.85
N GLY A 260 27.76 26.62 -17.65
CA GLY A 260 27.04 27.80 -18.17
C GLY A 260 25.54 27.76 -17.90
N GLU A 261 25.05 28.64 -17.01
CA GLU A 261 23.61 28.65 -16.60
C GLU A 261 22.64 29.16 -17.70
N GLU A 262 23.11 29.97 -18.67
CA GLU A 262 22.22 30.64 -19.67
C GLU A 262 21.73 29.73 -20.80
N SER A 263 22.45 28.68 -21.18
CA SER A 263 22.02 27.75 -22.25
C SER A 263 20.94 26.77 -21.80
N HIS A 264 20.86 26.48 -20.50
CA HIS A 264 19.93 25.51 -19.90
C HIS A 264 18.50 26.01 -19.80
N GLU A 265 18.30 27.31 -19.53
CA GLU A 265 16.98 27.92 -19.48
C GLU A 265 16.31 27.91 -20.86
N LYS A 266 17.06 28.21 -21.93
CA LYS A 266 16.53 28.24 -23.31
C LYS A 266 16.01 26.89 -23.79
N SER A 267 16.76 25.81 -23.59
CA SER A 267 16.34 24.47 -24.03
C SER A 267 15.10 23.98 -23.23
N SER A 268 15.02 24.29 -21.94
CA SER A 268 13.85 23.99 -21.11
C SER A 268 12.62 24.79 -21.53
N GLU A 269 12.77 26.05 -21.89
CA GLU A 269 11.66 26.90 -22.40
C GLU A 269 11.17 26.46 -23.79
N GLU A 270 12.07 26.00 -24.67
CA GLU A 270 11.71 25.50 -25.99
C GLU A 270 10.92 24.17 -25.88
N ILE A 271 11.36 23.26 -25.02
CA ILE A 271 10.62 22.01 -24.72
C ILE A 271 9.22 22.37 -24.19
N GLN A 272 9.12 23.32 -23.26
CA GLN A 272 7.82 23.68 -22.68
C GLN A 272 6.88 24.32 -23.71
N LYS A 273 7.39 25.11 -24.63
CA LYS A 273 6.60 25.67 -25.77
C LYS A 273 6.10 24.56 -26.71
N LEU A 274 6.93 23.54 -26.97
CA LEU A 274 6.52 22.40 -27.79
C LEU A 274 5.44 21.55 -27.09
N VAL A 275 5.56 21.34 -25.78
CA VAL A 275 4.54 20.65 -24.96
C VAL A 275 3.21 21.42 -25.00
N GLU A 276 3.24 22.73 -24.78
CA GLU A 276 2.05 23.57 -24.86
C GLU A 276 1.43 23.62 -26.29
N ALA A 277 2.25 23.57 -27.32
CA ALA A 277 1.77 23.52 -28.69
C ALA A 277 1.13 22.14 -29.01
N ALA A 278 1.78 21.06 -28.60
CA ALA A 278 1.26 19.70 -28.78
C ALA A 278 -0.04 19.47 -27.99
N SER A 279 -0.16 20.01 -26.78
CA SER A 279 -1.38 19.89 -25.96
C SER A 279 -2.60 20.61 -26.54
N LYS A 280 -2.39 21.62 -27.41
CA LYS A 280 -3.47 22.35 -28.09
C LYS A 280 -4.03 21.65 -29.33
N ILE A 281 -3.35 20.62 -29.85
CA ILE A 281 -3.79 19.87 -31.04
C ILE A 281 -4.93 18.94 -30.73
N SER A 282 -5.01 18.45 -29.52
CA SER A 282 -5.99 17.46 -29.11
C SER A 282 -6.87 17.97 -27.97
N GLU A 283 -8.17 17.69 -28.05
CA GLU A 283 -9.11 17.96 -26.96
C GLU A 283 -8.90 17.04 -25.74
N VAL A 284 -8.12 15.95 -25.92
CA VAL A 284 -7.81 14.98 -24.86
C VAL A 284 -6.32 15.03 -24.50
N PRO A 285 -5.94 14.69 -23.25
CA PRO A 285 -4.53 14.68 -22.83
C PRO A 285 -3.67 13.78 -23.72
N LEU A 286 -2.46 14.22 -24.07
CA LEU A 286 -1.52 13.43 -24.89
C LEU A 286 -1.22 12.06 -24.31
N SER A 287 -1.14 11.95 -22.99
CA SER A 287 -0.96 10.66 -22.30
C SER A 287 -2.06 9.65 -22.62
N TYR A 288 -3.30 10.12 -22.79
CA TYR A 288 -4.43 9.25 -23.19
C TYR A 288 -4.28 8.80 -24.65
N LEU A 289 -3.90 9.69 -25.57
CA LEU A 289 -3.68 9.34 -26.98
C LEU A 289 -2.56 8.31 -27.16
N PHE A 290 -1.44 8.50 -26.48
CA PHE A 290 -0.35 7.52 -26.49
C PHE A 290 -0.79 6.16 -25.96
N THR A 291 -1.57 6.16 -24.88
CA THR A 291 -2.11 4.92 -24.30
C THR A 291 -3.07 4.22 -25.27
N LEU A 292 -3.96 4.98 -25.92
CA LEU A 292 -4.90 4.44 -26.90
C LEU A 292 -4.19 3.78 -28.07
N LYS A 293 -3.20 4.45 -28.66
CA LYS A 293 -2.44 3.92 -29.80
C LYS A 293 -1.65 2.66 -29.43
N ARG A 294 -1.02 2.63 -28.26
CA ARG A 294 -0.36 1.43 -27.76
C ARG A 294 -1.37 0.29 -27.56
N GLN A 295 -2.57 0.60 -27.05
CA GLN A 295 -3.58 -0.43 -26.84
C GLN A 295 -4.16 -0.99 -28.16
N GLU A 296 -4.27 -0.17 -29.19
CA GLU A 296 -4.62 -0.63 -30.54
C GLU A 296 -3.60 -1.66 -31.03
N HIS A 297 -2.30 -1.34 -30.94
CA HIS A 297 -1.23 -2.24 -31.39
C HIS A 297 -1.13 -3.51 -30.52
N VAL A 298 -1.32 -3.40 -29.21
CA VAL A 298 -1.42 -4.57 -28.30
C VAL A 298 -2.55 -5.50 -28.73
N ASN A 299 -3.72 -4.95 -29.10
CA ASN A 299 -4.84 -5.77 -29.54
C ASN A 299 -4.52 -6.54 -30.82
N GLU A 300 -3.82 -5.92 -31.78
CA GLU A 300 -3.34 -6.59 -33.00
C GLU A 300 -2.39 -7.76 -32.72
N ILE A 301 -1.47 -7.57 -31.76
CA ILE A 301 -0.52 -8.63 -31.34
C ILE A 301 -1.28 -9.76 -30.64
N VAL A 302 -2.13 -9.42 -29.68
CA VAL A 302 -2.85 -10.40 -28.85
C VAL A 302 -3.81 -11.26 -29.69
N GLU A 303 -4.51 -10.67 -30.66
CA GLU A 303 -5.39 -11.40 -31.57
C GLU A 303 -4.63 -12.44 -32.42
N GLN A 304 -3.37 -12.20 -32.68
CA GLN A 304 -2.53 -13.14 -33.45
C GLN A 304 -1.91 -14.25 -32.58
N VAL A 305 -1.74 -14.03 -31.27
CA VAL A 305 -0.93 -14.88 -30.38
C VAL A 305 -1.77 -15.65 -29.37
N MET A 306 -2.90 -15.08 -28.93
CA MET A 306 -3.76 -15.70 -27.93
C MET A 306 -4.91 -16.45 -28.59
N ILE A 307 -5.01 -17.75 -28.31
CA ILE A 307 -6.18 -18.57 -28.65
C ILE A 307 -7.03 -18.67 -27.39
N ILE A 308 -8.15 -17.94 -27.42
CA ILE A 308 -9.17 -18.06 -26.38
C ILE A 308 -10.24 -18.99 -26.97
N PRO A 309 -10.52 -20.17 -26.37
CA PRO A 309 -11.55 -21.03 -26.91
C PRO A 309 -12.90 -20.31 -26.86
N GLU A 310 -13.49 -19.99 -28.03
CA GLU A 310 -14.88 -19.59 -28.11
C GLU A 310 -15.75 -20.77 -27.66
N ILE A 311 -16.39 -20.63 -26.52
CA ILE A 311 -17.41 -21.59 -26.08
C ILE A 311 -18.66 -21.38 -26.98
N ILE A 312 -18.71 -22.13 -28.07
CA ILE A 312 -19.91 -22.21 -28.91
C ILE A 312 -20.93 -23.04 -28.12
N GLU A 313 -21.85 -22.38 -27.43
CA GLU A 313 -23.04 -23.04 -26.88
C GLU A 313 -23.94 -23.50 -28.01
N ARG A 314 -23.86 -24.77 -28.38
CA ARG A 314 -24.97 -25.43 -29.05
C ARG A 314 -26.01 -25.85 -28.02
N LYS A 315 -27.15 -25.15 -27.99
CA LYS A 315 -28.38 -25.66 -27.36
C LYS A 315 -28.79 -26.95 -28.07
N GLY A 316 -28.72 -28.07 -27.39
CA GLY A 316 -29.33 -29.32 -27.81
C GLY A 316 -28.53 -30.57 -27.44
N SER A 317 -29.05 -31.31 -26.45
CA SER A 317 -28.78 -32.72 -26.08
C SER A 317 -27.35 -33.17 -25.84
N GLY A 318 -27.06 -33.38 -24.57
CA GLY A 318 -26.22 -34.36 -23.92
C GLY A 318 -25.17 -35.15 -24.75
N LYS A 319 -23.97 -34.60 -24.86
CA LYS A 319 -22.67 -35.27 -24.83
C LYS A 319 -21.59 -34.27 -25.28
N VAL A 320 -20.62 -34.06 -24.42
CA VAL A 320 -19.46 -33.22 -24.75
C VAL A 320 -18.49 -34.07 -25.57
N GLU A 321 -18.42 -33.85 -26.88
CA GLU A 321 -17.32 -34.32 -27.72
C GLU A 321 -16.37 -33.17 -28.03
N LYS A 322 -15.11 -33.33 -27.64
CA LYS A 322 -14.01 -32.44 -28.04
C LYS A 322 -13.76 -32.60 -29.54
N ILE A 323 -14.09 -31.57 -30.32
CA ILE A 323 -13.72 -31.51 -31.74
C ILE A 323 -12.56 -30.52 -31.85
N ARG A 324 -11.40 -31.05 -32.26
CA ARG A 324 -10.24 -30.31 -32.77
C ARG A 324 -10.62 -29.69 -34.11
N ALA A 325 -10.49 -28.37 -34.24
CA ALA A 325 -10.67 -27.72 -35.55
C ALA A 325 -9.37 -27.86 -36.35
N GLU A 326 -9.43 -28.63 -37.43
CA GLU A 326 -8.43 -28.66 -38.51
C GLU A 326 -8.70 -27.54 -39.50
N GLU A 327 -7.62 -26.88 -39.86
CA GLU A 327 -7.25 -26.06 -41.01
C GLU A 327 -8.31 -25.65 -42.07
N GLY A 328 -8.24 -24.36 -42.41
CA GLY A 328 -8.11 -23.95 -43.81
C GLY A 328 -9.29 -23.37 -44.50
N THR A 329 -9.08 -22.15 -44.91
CA THR A 329 -9.65 -21.52 -46.13
C THR A 329 -11.14 -21.07 -46.11
N GLY A 330 -11.31 -19.76 -46.06
CA GLY A 330 -12.50 -19.17 -46.70
C GLY A 330 -13.24 -18.08 -45.96
N ILE A 331 -12.61 -16.97 -45.56
CA ILE A 331 -13.32 -15.71 -45.30
C ILE A 331 -12.55 -14.53 -45.93
N LYS A 332 -12.57 -14.51 -47.27
CA LYS A 332 -12.49 -13.29 -48.06
C LYS A 332 -13.85 -13.11 -48.70
N ARG A 333 -14.74 -12.31 -48.10
CA ARG A 333 -15.89 -11.60 -48.69
C ARG A 333 -16.89 -11.25 -47.59
N ARG A 334 -16.69 -10.05 -46.99
CA ARG A 334 -17.74 -9.15 -46.47
C ARG A 334 -17.11 -7.96 -45.72
N ALA A 335 -16.39 -7.17 -46.50
CA ALA A 335 -15.94 -5.86 -46.09
C ALA A 335 -16.44 -4.82 -47.09
N GLU A 336 -17.75 -4.76 -47.28
CA GLU A 336 -18.44 -3.68 -47.97
C GLU A 336 -19.90 -3.76 -47.54
N GLU A 337 -20.27 -2.98 -46.55
CA GLU A 337 -21.56 -2.48 -46.12
C GLU A 337 -21.62 -2.37 -44.61
N ASN A 338 -21.21 -1.19 -44.13
CA ASN A 338 -21.91 -0.55 -43.01
C ASN A 338 -21.31 0.82 -42.69
N THR A 339 -21.71 1.83 -43.46
CA THR A 339 -21.81 3.21 -43.03
C THR A 339 -22.86 3.31 -41.93
N GLY A 340 -22.53 3.00 -40.70
CA GLY A 340 -23.43 2.98 -39.54
C GLY A 340 -22.74 3.11 -38.17
N ILE A 341 -21.43 3.35 -38.11
CA ILE A 341 -20.67 3.38 -36.88
C ILE A 341 -20.27 4.82 -36.46
N LYS A 342 -21.16 5.78 -36.60
CA LYS A 342 -20.99 7.13 -36.06
C LYS A 342 -21.94 7.48 -34.90
N ARG A 343 -22.57 6.49 -34.26
CA ARG A 343 -23.50 6.73 -33.14
C ARG A 343 -23.35 5.75 -31.96
N ARG A 344 -22.21 5.09 -31.81
CA ARG A 344 -21.96 4.16 -30.66
C ARG A 344 -20.73 4.47 -29.81
N ALA A 345 -20.12 5.61 -30.02
CA ALA A 345 -18.95 6.03 -29.21
C ALA A 345 -19.32 6.95 -28.02
N GLU A 346 -20.58 7.28 -27.81
CA GLU A 346 -21.04 8.16 -26.71
C GLU A 346 -21.81 7.44 -25.60
N GLU A 347 -21.99 6.11 -25.66
CA GLU A 347 -22.75 5.36 -24.64
C GLU A 347 -21.94 4.44 -23.72
N ASP A 348 -20.62 4.36 -23.83
CA ASP A 348 -19.82 3.43 -23.02
C ASP A 348 -19.07 4.04 -21.82
N THR A 349 -19.42 5.27 -21.39
CA THR A 349 -18.92 5.87 -20.14
C THR A 349 -19.94 5.90 -19.00
N GLY A 350 -21.06 5.22 -19.16
CA GLY A 350 -22.07 5.06 -18.12
C GLY A 350 -22.01 3.66 -17.51
N ILE A 351 -21.34 3.49 -16.36
CA ILE A 351 -21.55 2.34 -15.48
C ILE A 351 -22.94 2.48 -14.85
N ASN A 352 -23.96 2.24 -15.65
CA ASN A 352 -25.30 1.96 -15.15
C ASN A 352 -25.43 0.44 -14.94
N GLY A 353 -25.76 0.07 -13.70
CA GLY A 353 -26.07 -1.30 -13.32
C GLY A 353 -27.21 -1.89 -14.15
N SER A 354 -26.88 -2.49 -15.29
CA SER A 354 -27.80 -3.24 -16.09
C SER A 354 -27.36 -4.68 -16.25
N LYS A 355 -28.16 -5.55 -15.63
CA LYS A 355 -28.35 -6.97 -15.93
C LYS A 355 -27.15 -7.73 -16.48
N ILE A 356 -26.35 -8.27 -15.55
CA ILE A 356 -25.48 -9.40 -15.83
C ILE A 356 -26.39 -10.55 -16.25
N GLN A 357 -26.49 -10.77 -17.57
CA GLN A 357 -27.13 -11.96 -18.11
C GLN A 357 -26.40 -13.20 -17.57
N ASN A 358 -27.15 -14.18 -17.11
CA ASN A 358 -26.74 -15.48 -16.61
C ASN A 358 -25.71 -16.16 -17.54
N ARG A 359 -24.44 -15.84 -17.40
CA ARG A 359 -23.33 -16.73 -17.78
C ARG A 359 -23.20 -17.77 -16.68
N ASN A 360 -22.93 -19.01 -17.03
CA ASN A 360 -22.49 -20.01 -16.06
C ASN A 360 -21.10 -19.60 -15.54
N LEU A 361 -21.10 -18.60 -14.65
CA LEU A 361 -19.93 -18.12 -13.96
C LEU A 361 -19.33 -19.27 -13.15
N GLY A 362 -18.03 -19.48 -13.22
CA GLY A 362 -17.32 -20.39 -12.36
C GLY A 362 -17.61 -20.11 -10.88
N PHE A 363 -17.48 -21.08 -10.01
CA PHE A 363 -17.78 -20.93 -8.59
C PHE A 363 -17.06 -19.71 -7.96
N SER A 364 -15.82 -19.46 -8.37
CA SER A 364 -15.02 -18.30 -7.94
C SER A 364 -15.63 -16.96 -8.38
N GLU A 365 -16.10 -16.86 -9.64
CA GLU A 365 -16.70 -15.63 -10.17
C GLU A 365 -18.06 -15.32 -9.53
N LYS A 366 -18.83 -16.36 -9.14
CA LYS A 366 -20.06 -16.18 -8.38
C LYS A 366 -19.80 -15.62 -7.00
N ILE A 367 -18.75 -16.10 -6.32
CA ILE A 367 -18.35 -15.56 -5.02
C ILE A 367 -17.87 -14.12 -5.17
N ASP A 368 -17.08 -13.82 -6.20
CA ASP A 368 -16.59 -12.47 -6.47
C ASP A 368 -17.74 -11.47 -6.65
N SER A 369 -18.76 -11.84 -7.45
CA SER A 369 -19.93 -11.00 -7.65
C SER A 369 -20.74 -10.76 -6.37
N ILE A 370 -20.79 -11.74 -5.45
CA ILE A 370 -21.46 -11.61 -4.15
C ILE A 370 -20.65 -10.66 -3.24
N LEU A 371 -19.33 -10.82 -3.20
CA LEU A 371 -18.47 -10.04 -2.31
C LEU A 371 -18.36 -8.56 -2.70
N ILE A 372 -18.49 -8.25 -4.00
CA ILE A 372 -18.44 -6.87 -4.51
C ILE A 372 -19.82 -6.19 -4.48
N HIS A 373 -20.90 -6.97 -4.43
CA HIS A 373 -22.27 -6.42 -4.45
C HIS A 373 -22.58 -5.70 -3.12
N PRO A 374 -23.01 -4.43 -3.12
CA PRO A 374 -23.19 -3.65 -1.89
C PRO A 374 -24.17 -4.25 -0.89
N LEU A 375 -25.25 -4.87 -1.36
CA LEU A 375 -26.26 -5.49 -0.48
C LEU A 375 -25.81 -6.84 0.13
N LEU A 376 -24.91 -7.58 -0.53
CA LEU A 376 -24.47 -8.90 -0.08
C LEU A 376 -23.06 -8.83 0.53
N GLY A 377 -22.20 -7.97 0.04
CA GLY A 377 -20.83 -7.81 0.55
C GLY A 377 -20.76 -7.16 1.94
N ILE A 378 -21.67 -6.20 2.24
CA ILE A 378 -21.72 -5.56 3.57
C ILE A 378 -22.07 -6.56 4.69
N PRO A 379 -23.09 -7.43 4.57
CA PRO A 379 -23.33 -8.49 5.57
C PRO A 379 -22.14 -9.44 5.76
N VAL A 380 -21.43 -9.80 4.66
CA VAL A 380 -20.23 -10.64 4.75
C VAL A 380 -19.12 -9.91 5.51
N LEU A 381 -18.94 -8.62 5.28
CA LEU A 381 -17.99 -7.80 6.04
C LEU A 381 -18.33 -7.84 7.54
N PHE A 382 -19.60 -7.59 7.91
CA PHE A 382 -20.01 -7.66 9.32
C PHE A 382 -19.77 -9.03 9.95
N LEU A 383 -20.00 -10.11 9.21
CA LEU A 383 -19.74 -11.46 9.67
C LEU A 383 -18.25 -11.70 9.92
N ILE A 384 -17.38 -11.26 9.02
CA ILE A 384 -15.92 -11.33 9.19
C ILE A 384 -15.44 -10.50 10.39
N LEU A 385 -15.97 -9.28 10.54
CA LEU A 385 -15.65 -8.43 11.69
C LEU A 385 -16.14 -9.04 13.00
N TYR A 386 -17.33 -9.63 13.03
CA TYR A 386 -17.90 -10.24 14.22
C TYR A 386 -17.12 -11.50 14.65
N PHE A 387 -16.90 -12.46 13.75
CA PHE A 387 -16.20 -13.70 14.09
C PHE A 387 -14.68 -13.50 14.21
N GLY A 388 -14.07 -12.76 13.29
CA GLY A 388 -12.63 -12.57 13.26
C GLY A 388 -12.14 -11.56 14.30
N LEU A 389 -12.69 -10.35 14.32
CA LEU A 389 -12.19 -9.30 15.20
C LEU A 389 -12.88 -9.31 16.57
N TYR A 390 -14.21 -9.39 16.64
CA TYR A 390 -14.89 -9.31 17.92
C TYR A 390 -14.73 -10.60 18.75
N LEU A 391 -15.12 -11.78 18.20
CA LEU A 391 -15.05 -13.04 18.95
C LEU A 391 -13.61 -13.53 19.14
N PHE A 392 -12.83 -13.63 18.06
CA PHE A 392 -11.50 -14.25 18.16
C PHE A 392 -10.47 -13.30 18.76
N VAL A 393 -10.37 -12.05 18.29
CA VAL A 393 -9.38 -11.09 18.82
C VAL A 393 -9.89 -10.45 20.12
N GLY A 394 -11.14 -9.98 20.15
CA GLY A 394 -11.69 -9.26 21.32
C GLY A 394 -12.01 -10.18 22.50
N VAL A 395 -12.84 -11.21 22.31
CA VAL A 395 -13.29 -12.06 23.43
C VAL A 395 -12.25 -13.11 23.78
N PHE A 396 -11.75 -13.88 22.81
CA PHE A 396 -10.81 -14.95 23.10
C PHE A 396 -9.40 -14.41 23.41
N ALA A 397 -8.77 -13.64 22.54
CA ALA A 397 -7.39 -13.20 22.77
C ALA A 397 -7.31 -12.12 23.84
N ALA A 398 -8.10 -11.04 23.74
CA ALA A 398 -8.05 -9.92 24.68
C ALA A 398 -8.78 -10.22 25.99
N GLY A 399 -9.84 -11.01 25.99
CA GLY A 399 -10.53 -11.42 27.21
C GLY A 399 -9.81 -12.57 27.92
N THR A 400 -9.78 -13.76 27.28
CA THR A 400 -9.33 -14.98 27.97
C THR A 400 -7.81 -15.10 28.08
N VAL A 401 -7.09 -14.90 26.98
CA VAL A 401 -5.62 -15.13 26.96
C VAL A 401 -4.90 -14.04 27.72
N VAL A 402 -5.29 -12.78 27.51
CA VAL A 402 -4.70 -11.63 28.22
C VAL A 402 -4.99 -11.71 29.71
N ASP A 403 -6.24 -11.98 30.12
CA ASP A 403 -6.60 -12.10 31.54
C ASP A 403 -5.75 -13.17 32.25
N PHE A 404 -5.58 -14.33 31.61
CA PHE A 404 -4.68 -15.38 32.12
C PHE A 404 -3.24 -14.93 32.24
N LEU A 405 -2.68 -14.28 31.21
CA LEU A 405 -1.30 -13.83 31.22
C LEU A 405 -1.10 -12.67 32.19
N GLU A 406 -1.94 -11.65 32.16
CA GLU A 406 -1.81 -10.43 32.95
C GLU A 406 -2.04 -10.74 34.45
N ASN A 407 -3.13 -11.38 34.81
CA ASN A 407 -3.49 -11.59 36.20
C ASN A 407 -2.81 -12.82 36.84
N THR A 408 -2.77 -13.95 36.12
CA THR A 408 -2.22 -15.19 36.69
C THR A 408 -0.71 -15.25 36.54
N VAL A 409 -0.16 -15.06 35.32
CA VAL A 409 1.27 -15.25 35.07
C VAL A 409 2.08 -14.07 35.56
N PHE A 410 1.78 -12.86 35.07
CA PHE A 410 2.52 -11.67 35.44
C PHE A 410 2.14 -11.14 36.81
N GLY A 411 0.87 -10.96 37.11
CA GLY A 411 0.38 -10.44 38.37
C GLY A 411 0.61 -11.39 39.54
N GLY A 412 0.40 -12.71 39.33
CA GLY A 412 0.55 -13.72 40.36
C GLY A 412 1.98 -14.16 40.61
N TYR A 413 2.84 -14.25 39.59
CA TYR A 413 4.18 -14.84 39.73
C TYR A 413 5.31 -13.89 39.32
N ILE A 414 5.29 -13.31 38.12
CA ILE A 414 6.45 -12.59 37.59
C ILE A 414 6.64 -11.25 38.28
N ASN A 415 5.61 -10.41 38.36
CA ASN A 415 5.71 -9.05 38.92
C ASN A 415 6.07 -9.08 40.42
N PRO A 416 5.46 -9.92 41.29
CA PRO A 416 5.87 -10.04 42.68
C PRO A 416 7.33 -10.48 42.83
N PHE A 417 7.76 -11.49 42.05
CA PHE A 417 9.14 -11.99 42.08
C PHE A 417 10.16 -10.92 41.66
N VAL A 418 9.87 -10.22 40.53
CA VAL A 418 10.77 -9.14 40.05
C VAL A 418 10.80 -7.98 41.04
N THR A 419 9.67 -7.60 41.61
CA THR A 419 9.57 -6.52 42.59
C THR A 419 10.37 -6.85 43.87
N GLU A 420 10.19 -8.04 44.42
CA GLU A 420 10.93 -8.49 45.63
C GLU A 420 12.44 -8.48 45.39
N LYS A 421 12.90 -9.03 44.26
CA LYS A 421 14.31 -9.07 43.90
C LYS A 421 14.88 -7.67 43.65
N PHE A 422 14.15 -6.83 42.93
CA PHE A 422 14.61 -5.47 42.60
C PHE A 422 14.69 -4.58 43.83
N VAL A 423 13.66 -4.62 44.72
CA VAL A 423 13.64 -3.87 45.98
C VAL A 423 14.79 -4.31 46.90
N SER A 424 15.14 -5.62 46.94
CA SER A 424 16.26 -6.10 47.73
C SER A 424 17.64 -5.68 47.18
N LEU A 425 17.74 -5.44 45.87
CA LEU A 425 19.01 -5.12 45.21
C LEU A 425 19.29 -3.61 45.14
N VAL A 426 18.26 -2.77 45.03
CA VAL A 426 18.35 -1.33 44.79
C VAL A 426 17.77 -0.59 45.99
N PRO A 427 18.60 0.06 46.84
CA PRO A 427 18.14 0.72 48.06
C PRO A 427 17.50 2.12 47.83
N TYR A 428 17.36 2.57 46.58
CA TYR A 428 16.84 3.91 46.26
C TYR A 428 15.36 3.87 45.89
N PRO A 429 14.44 4.43 46.73
CA PRO A 429 12.96 4.39 46.49
C PRO A 429 12.55 4.97 45.15
N THR A 430 13.20 6.06 44.71
CA THR A 430 12.90 6.70 43.40
C THR A 430 13.21 5.80 42.20
N LEU A 431 14.26 4.99 42.28
CA LEU A 431 14.60 4.02 41.25
C LEU A 431 13.68 2.78 41.33
N GLN A 432 13.31 2.39 42.58
CA GLN A 432 12.30 1.32 42.75
C GLN A 432 10.98 1.71 42.10
N ASP A 433 10.52 2.94 42.30
CA ASP A 433 9.28 3.44 41.67
C ASP A 433 9.36 3.46 40.12
N LEU A 434 10.54 3.87 39.57
CA LEU A 434 10.75 3.85 38.11
C LEU A 434 10.69 2.45 37.50
N PHE A 435 11.27 1.44 38.18
CA PHE A 435 11.39 0.10 37.57
C PHE A 435 10.26 -0.86 37.96
N VAL A 436 9.82 -0.84 39.23
CA VAL A 436 8.88 -1.79 39.80
C VAL A 436 7.72 -1.13 40.54
N GLY A 437 7.57 0.20 40.44
CA GLY A 437 6.41 0.93 40.93
C GLY A 437 5.13 0.62 40.14
N GLU A 438 4.02 1.25 40.50
CA GLU A 438 2.72 1.05 39.86
C GLU A 438 2.77 1.28 38.32
N TYR A 439 3.56 2.26 37.88
CA TYR A 439 3.78 2.61 36.47
C TYR A 439 5.20 2.31 36.02
N GLY A 440 5.84 1.31 36.67
CA GLY A 440 7.23 0.96 36.46
C GLY A 440 7.52 0.30 35.09
N ILE A 441 8.77 0.34 34.69
CA ILE A 441 9.20 -0.24 33.41
C ILE A 441 8.91 -1.75 33.35
N PHE A 442 9.19 -2.51 34.41
CA PHE A 442 8.91 -3.95 34.43
C PHE A 442 7.45 -4.25 34.72
N THR A 443 6.86 -3.62 35.71
CA THR A 443 5.51 -3.89 36.16
C THR A 443 4.45 -3.44 35.17
N GLN A 444 4.71 -2.37 34.42
CA GLN A 444 3.78 -1.86 33.42
C GLN A 444 4.28 -2.05 31.99
N ALA A 445 5.41 -1.46 31.58
CA ALA A 445 5.77 -1.46 30.16
C ALA A 445 6.05 -2.85 29.61
N VAL A 446 6.86 -3.66 30.32
CA VAL A 446 7.21 -5.03 29.89
C VAL A 446 6.00 -5.97 30.04
N THR A 447 5.28 -5.88 31.17
CA THR A 447 4.07 -6.70 31.39
C THR A 447 3.04 -6.45 30.29
N TYR A 448 2.76 -5.19 29.95
CA TYR A 448 1.80 -4.86 28.90
C TYR A 448 2.26 -5.26 27.51
N ALA A 449 3.54 -5.08 27.20
CA ALA A 449 4.06 -5.48 25.90
C ALA A 449 3.92 -7.00 25.67
N ILE A 450 4.15 -7.80 26.72
CA ILE A 450 4.14 -9.27 26.61
C ILE A 450 2.78 -9.86 26.94
N ALA A 451 2.18 -9.52 28.09
CA ALA A 451 0.94 -10.15 28.54
C ALA A 451 -0.31 -9.67 27.78
N LEU A 452 -0.31 -8.39 27.37
CA LEU A 452 -1.51 -7.82 26.76
C LEU A 452 -1.36 -7.67 25.23
N ILE A 453 -0.30 -7.01 24.77
CA ILE A 453 -0.22 -6.63 23.36
C ILE A 453 0.15 -7.81 22.47
N LEU A 454 1.11 -8.63 22.90
CA LEU A 454 1.57 -9.78 22.11
C LEU A 454 0.44 -10.75 21.73
N PRO A 455 -0.45 -11.20 22.65
CA PRO A 455 -1.57 -12.07 22.32
C PRO A 455 -2.60 -11.40 21.40
N ILE A 456 -2.98 -10.16 21.68
CA ILE A 456 -3.98 -9.43 20.89
C ILE A 456 -3.47 -9.20 19.47
N VAL A 457 -2.24 -8.71 19.34
CA VAL A 457 -1.64 -8.42 18.04
C VAL A 457 -1.34 -9.71 17.27
N GLY A 458 -0.92 -10.79 17.97
CA GLY A 458 -0.71 -12.10 17.38
C GLY A 458 -1.99 -12.68 16.79
N ALA A 459 -3.08 -12.70 17.58
CA ALA A 459 -4.41 -13.15 17.13
C ALA A 459 -4.93 -12.28 15.97
N PHE A 460 -4.75 -10.96 16.06
CA PHE A 460 -5.12 -10.03 15.02
C PHE A 460 -4.37 -10.31 13.71
N PHE A 461 -3.03 -10.42 13.73
CA PHE A 461 -2.25 -10.74 12.53
C PHE A 461 -2.58 -12.10 11.92
N LEU A 462 -2.97 -13.06 12.74
CA LEU A 462 -3.42 -14.36 12.28
C LEU A 462 -4.70 -14.22 11.44
N VAL A 463 -5.73 -13.55 11.98
CA VAL A 463 -6.98 -13.27 11.24
C VAL A 463 -6.71 -12.45 10.00
N PHE A 464 -5.92 -11.39 10.11
CA PHE A 464 -5.59 -10.51 9.01
C PHE A 464 -4.84 -11.24 7.89
N SER A 465 -3.87 -12.10 8.24
CA SER A 465 -3.12 -12.89 7.26
C SER A 465 -4.02 -13.89 6.53
N ILE A 466 -5.03 -14.45 7.20
CA ILE A 466 -6.05 -15.30 6.56
C ILE A 466 -6.87 -14.47 5.56
N ILE A 467 -7.37 -13.31 5.96
CA ILE A 467 -8.18 -12.42 5.12
C ILE A 467 -7.37 -11.93 3.90
N GLU A 468 -6.10 -11.60 4.09
CA GLU A 468 -5.19 -11.18 3.03
C GLU A 468 -4.90 -12.33 2.05
N ASP A 469 -4.55 -13.52 2.55
CA ASP A 469 -4.22 -14.69 1.71
C ASP A 469 -5.41 -15.17 0.87
N THR A 470 -6.65 -14.99 1.37
CA THR A 470 -7.86 -15.30 0.60
C THR A 470 -8.10 -14.35 -0.56
N GLY A 471 -7.48 -13.16 -0.58
CA GLY A 471 -7.74 -12.11 -1.56
C GLY A 471 -9.04 -11.33 -1.31
N TYR A 472 -9.60 -11.37 -0.10
CA TYR A 472 -10.82 -10.64 0.26
C TYR A 472 -10.62 -9.12 0.33
N LEU A 473 -9.47 -8.64 0.81
CA LEU A 473 -9.20 -7.20 0.99
C LEU A 473 -9.35 -6.35 -0.28
N PRO A 474 -8.88 -6.76 -1.48
CA PRO A 474 -9.14 -6.04 -2.71
C PRO A 474 -10.62 -5.86 -3.05
N ARG A 475 -11.44 -6.89 -2.80
CA ARG A 475 -12.89 -6.86 -3.04
C ARG A 475 -13.59 -5.92 -2.10
N LEU A 476 -13.19 -5.93 -0.84
CA LEU A 476 -13.66 -4.98 0.16
C LEU A 476 -13.26 -3.54 -0.20
N GLY A 477 -12.04 -3.34 -0.73
CA GLY A 477 -11.60 -2.05 -1.25
C GLY A 477 -12.51 -1.53 -2.36
N LEU A 478 -12.88 -2.37 -3.33
CA LEU A 478 -13.81 -2.00 -4.40
C LEU A 478 -15.22 -1.73 -3.88
N LEU A 479 -15.71 -2.55 -2.95
CA LEU A 479 -17.04 -2.39 -2.35
C LEU A 479 -17.20 -1.01 -1.69
N LEU A 480 -16.18 -0.55 -0.97
CA LEU A 480 -16.23 0.68 -0.17
C LEU A 480 -15.60 1.90 -0.87
N ASP A 481 -14.99 1.75 -2.05
CA ASP A 481 -14.30 2.83 -2.78
C ASP A 481 -15.22 4.04 -3.03
N GLY A 482 -16.45 3.80 -3.48
CA GLY A 482 -17.41 4.87 -3.73
C GLY A 482 -17.80 5.68 -2.47
N MET A 483 -17.82 5.04 -1.29
CA MET A 483 -18.07 5.73 -0.02
C MET A 483 -16.81 6.49 0.43
N PHE A 484 -15.65 5.88 0.34
CA PHE A 484 -14.38 6.46 0.78
C PHE A 484 -13.94 7.66 -0.06
N LYS A 485 -14.20 7.65 -1.37
CA LYS A 485 -13.95 8.82 -2.23
C LYS A 485 -14.66 10.08 -1.75
N LYS A 486 -15.88 9.96 -1.19
CA LYS A 486 -16.62 11.11 -0.64
C LYS A 486 -15.93 11.76 0.57
N ILE A 487 -15.14 10.99 1.32
CA ILE A 487 -14.36 11.46 2.46
C ILE A 487 -12.88 11.66 2.13
N GLY A 488 -12.52 11.66 0.85
CA GLY A 488 -11.17 11.95 0.37
C GLY A 488 -10.17 10.79 0.53
N LEU A 489 -10.66 9.57 0.65
CA LEU A 489 -9.88 8.33 0.75
C LEU A 489 -10.13 7.44 -0.47
N SER A 490 -9.15 6.61 -0.84
CA SER A 490 -9.34 5.54 -1.82
C SER A 490 -9.84 4.24 -1.16
N GLY A 491 -10.29 3.30 -1.97
CA GLY A 491 -10.65 1.96 -1.48
C GLY A 491 -9.52 1.23 -0.76
N ARG A 492 -8.25 1.59 -0.99
CA ARG A 492 -7.10 1.05 -0.24
C ARG A 492 -7.11 1.43 1.24
N ALA A 493 -7.73 2.56 1.59
CA ALA A 493 -7.86 2.99 2.98
C ALA A 493 -8.72 2.06 3.83
N VAL A 494 -9.49 1.18 3.21
CA VAL A 494 -10.21 0.11 3.92
C VAL A 494 -9.27 -0.72 4.80
N ILE A 495 -8.06 -0.99 4.31
CA ILE A 495 -7.08 -1.80 5.05
C ILE A 495 -6.72 -1.15 6.39
N PRO A 496 -6.16 0.07 6.46
CA PRO A 496 -5.89 0.70 7.75
C PRO A 496 -7.15 0.98 8.57
N MET A 497 -8.32 1.24 7.96
CA MET A 497 -9.55 1.47 8.73
C MET A 497 -10.03 0.20 9.44
N VAL A 498 -10.05 -0.94 8.76
CA VAL A 498 -10.39 -2.24 9.36
C VAL A 498 -9.37 -2.65 10.43
N LEU A 499 -8.08 -2.41 10.16
CA LEU A 499 -7.00 -2.62 11.12
C LEU A 499 -7.18 -1.77 12.39
N GLY A 500 -7.72 -0.56 12.26
CA GLY A 500 -7.98 0.35 13.36
C GLY A 500 -8.92 -0.21 14.42
N PHE A 501 -9.93 -1.00 14.04
CA PHE A 501 -10.81 -1.70 14.97
C PHE A 501 -10.06 -2.79 15.79
N GLY A 502 -8.94 -3.28 15.32
CA GLY A 502 -8.04 -4.13 16.11
C GLY A 502 -7.10 -3.29 16.97
N CYS A 503 -6.23 -2.52 16.33
CA CYS A 503 -5.23 -1.67 16.98
C CYS A 503 -4.96 -0.41 16.16
N SER A 504 -5.33 0.75 16.66
CA SER A 504 -5.14 2.04 15.99
C SER A 504 -3.66 2.40 15.78
N THR A 505 -2.75 1.93 16.66
CA THR A 505 -1.30 2.10 16.52
C THR A 505 -0.78 1.42 15.27
N MET A 506 -1.18 0.15 15.06
CA MET A 506 -0.84 -0.61 13.86
C MET A 506 -1.45 0.00 12.61
N ALA A 507 -2.72 0.38 12.69
CA ALA A 507 -3.42 1.01 11.58
C ALA A 507 -2.70 2.30 11.12
N THR A 508 -2.23 3.11 12.07
CA THR A 508 -1.45 4.33 11.79
C THR A 508 -0.20 4.02 10.96
N MET A 509 0.52 2.95 11.30
CA MET A 509 1.70 2.52 10.55
C MET A 509 1.33 2.02 9.15
N VAL A 510 0.26 1.22 9.02
CA VAL A 510 -0.20 0.71 7.73
C VAL A 510 -0.71 1.83 6.80
N THR A 511 -1.00 3.03 7.30
CA THR A 511 -1.30 4.18 6.42
C THR A 511 -0.16 4.55 5.47
N ARG A 512 1.05 3.99 5.64
CA ARG A 512 2.15 4.10 4.66
C ARG A 512 1.76 3.57 3.28
N THR A 513 0.90 2.55 3.22
CA THR A 513 0.44 1.92 1.96
C THR A 513 -0.48 2.79 1.12
N LEU A 514 -0.97 3.90 1.67
CA LEU A 514 -1.78 4.86 0.94
C LEU A 514 -0.89 5.74 0.03
N GLU A 515 -1.38 6.10 -1.14
CA GLU A 515 -0.57 6.75 -2.19
C GLU A 515 -0.22 8.19 -1.83
N THR A 516 -1.20 9.02 -1.48
CA THR A 516 -1.00 10.44 -1.30
C THR A 516 -0.73 10.84 0.15
N LYS A 517 0.08 11.88 0.38
CA LYS A 517 0.31 12.46 1.72
C LYS A 517 -0.98 12.95 2.35
N ARG A 518 -1.90 13.50 1.53
CA ARG A 518 -3.22 13.96 1.95
C ARG A 518 -4.06 12.80 2.49
N GLU A 519 -4.16 11.71 1.73
CA GLU A 519 -4.89 10.52 2.11
C GLU A 519 -4.38 9.90 3.41
N ARG A 520 -3.06 9.81 3.55
CA ARG A 520 -2.39 9.33 4.77
C ARG A 520 -2.74 10.19 6.00
N LEU A 521 -2.85 11.51 5.82
CA LEU A 521 -3.18 12.42 6.91
C LEU A 521 -4.66 12.30 7.31
N ILE A 522 -5.58 12.25 6.34
CA ILE A 522 -7.02 12.03 6.58
C ILE A 522 -7.22 10.71 7.33
N ALA A 523 -6.58 9.63 6.87
CA ALA A 523 -6.65 8.33 7.51
C ALA A 523 -6.17 8.38 8.96
N ASN A 524 -5.06 9.05 9.25
CA ASN A 524 -4.55 9.17 10.62
C ASN A 524 -5.48 9.99 11.53
N ILE A 525 -6.11 11.05 11.02
CA ILE A 525 -7.11 11.81 11.79
C ILE A 525 -8.31 10.93 12.14
N LEU A 526 -8.85 10.19 11.16
CA LEU A 526 -10.00 9.32 11.38
C LEU A 526 -9.69 8.14 12.33
N LEU A 527 -8.51 7.53 12.22
CA LEU A 527 -8.04 6.47 13.11
C LEU A 527 -7.84 6.96 14.55
N ALA A 528 -7.39 8.19 14.71
CA ALA A 528 -7.17 8.75 16.03
C ALA A 528 -8.47 9.18 16.71
N LEU A 529 -9.42 9.72 15.93
CA LEU A 529 -10.65 10.30 16.43
C LEU A 529 -11.79 9.28 16.58
N ALA A 530 -12.15 8.59 15.47
CA ALA A 530 -13.46 7.94 15.36
C ALA A 530 -13.42 6.41 15.38
N ILE A 531 -12.23 5.80 15.34
CA ILE A 531 -12.11 4.33 15.33
C ILE A 531 -11.61 3.83 16.68
N PRO A 532 -12.49 3.21 17.50
CA PRO A 532 -12.10 2.59 18.75
C PRO A 532 -11.30 1.32 18.50
N CYS A 533 -10.30 1.04 19.34
CA CYS A 533 -9.59 -0.25 19.31
C CYS A 533 -10.47 -1.39 19.88
N SER A 534 -10.09 -2.65 19.61
CA SER A 534 -10.87 -3.81 20.04
C SER A 534 -11.12 -3.87 21.54
N ALA A 535 -10.12 -3.54 22.35
CA ALA A 535 -10.25 -3.55 23.81
C ALA A 535 -11.24 -2.49 24.31
N GLN A 536 -11.13 -1.25 23.81
CA GLN A 536 -12.07 -0.18 24.13
C GLN A 536 -13.48 -0.52 23.65
N LEU A 537 -13.61 -1.03 22.41
CA LEU A 537 -14.88 -1.39 21.80
C LEU A 537 -15.59 -2.47 22.60
N GLY A 538 -14.86 -3.52 23.03
CA GLY A 538 -15.42 -4.61 23.85
C GLY A 538 -16.04 -4.13 25.14
N ILE A 539 -15.35 -3.26 25.88
CA ILE A 539 -15.85 -2.71 27.15
C ILE A 539 -17.06 -1.77 26.92
N ILE A 540 -16.98 -0.86 25.95
CA ILE A 540 -18.08 0.07 25.63
C ILE A 540 -19.32 -0.71 25.20
N LEU A 541 -19.18 -1.73 24.34
CA LEU A 541 -20.31 -2.56 23.93
C LEU A 541 -20.90 -3.33 25.12
N SER A 542 -20.05 -3.85 26.02
CA SER A 542 -20.52 -4.55 27.23
C SER A 542 -21.36 -3.63 28.13
N ILE A 543 -20.93 -2.38 28.32
CA ILE A 543 -21.63 -1.40 29.15
C ILE A 543 -22.95 -0.97 28.50
N LEU A 544 -22.91 -0.60 27.22
CA LEU A 544 -24.05 -0.03 26.51
C LEU A 544 -25.06 -1.10 26.04
N SER A 545 -24.66 -2.39 25.99
CA SER A 545 -25.57 -3.48 25.58
C SER A 545 -26.77 -3.67 26.51
N LYS A 546 -26.72 -3.17 27.75
CA LYS A 546 -27.82 -3.20 28.71
C LYS A 546 -28.99 -2.32 28.28
N SER A 547 -28.73 -1.24 27.50
CA SER A 547 -29.74 -0.36 26.91
C SER A 547 -29.54 -0.20 25.41
N PRO A 548 -30.38 -0.83 24.56
CA PRO A 548 -30.25 -0.74 23.10
C PRO A 548 -30.27 0.70 22.55
N GLU A 549 -30.99 1.60 23.20
CA GLU A 549 -31.08 3.02 22.85
C GLU A 549 -29.73 3.72 23.01
N SER A 550 -29.02 3.46 24.12
CA SER A 550 -27.67 3.98 24.39
C SER A 550 -26.67 3.54 23.35
N LEU A 551 -26.73 2.25 22.96
CA LEU A 551 -25.88 1.68 21.94
C LEU A 551 -26.15 2.31 20.57
N LEU A 552 -27.42 2.51 20.23
CA LEU A 552 -27.81 3.14 18.96
C LEU A 552 -27.33 4.58 18.89
N ILE A 553 -27.54 5.38 19.95
CA ILE A 553 -27.10 6.78 20.02
C ILE A 553 -25.59 6.87 19.84
N TRP A 554 -24.82 6.04 20.60
CA TRP A 554 -23.37 5.98 20.48
C TRP A 554 -22.92 5.64 19.05
N SER A 555 -23.49 4.60 18.45
CA SER A 555 -23.13 4.15 17.10
C SER A 555 -23.42 5.19 16.03
N VAL A 556 -24.60 5.85 16.11
CA VAL A 556 -25.01 6.89 15.15
C VAL A 556 -24.10 8.11 15.26
N VAL A 557 -23.77 8.56 16.47
CA VAL A 557 -22.90 9.72 16.67
C VAL A 557 -21.50 9.43 16.15
N ILE A 558 -20.90 8.29 16.48
CA ILE A 558 -19.54 7.93 16.01
C ILE A 558 -19.51 7.82 14.49
N LEU A 559 -20.51 7.21 13.87
CA LEU A 559 -20.60 7.11 12.41
C LEU A 559 -20.76 8.48 11.75
N LEU A 560 -21.59 9.33 12.30
CA LEU A 560 -21.81 10.70 11.82
C LEU A 560 -20.51 11.50 11.87
N GLU A 561 -19.78 11.44 13.00
CA GLU A 561 -18.51 12.13 13.18
C GLU A 561 -17.43 11.60 12.24
N PHE A 562 -17.37 10.30 12.03
CA PHE A 562 -16.45 9.69 11.05
C PHE A 562 -16.67 10.28 9.64
N VAL A 563 -17.93 10.36 9.19
CA VAL A 563 -18.26 10.89 7.86
C VAL A 563 -18.04 12.40 7.81
N LEU A 564 -18.47 13.14 8.84
CA LEU A 564 -18.34 14.60 8.93
C LEU A 564 -16.88 15.04 8.89
N ILE A 565 -16.04 14.45 9.75
CA ILE A 565 -14.62 14.81 9.82
C ILE A 565 -13.87 14.37 8.57
N GLY A 566 -14.17 13.20 8.02
CA GLY A 566 -13.61 12.75 6.76
C GLY A 566 -13.93 13.70 5.61
N PHE A 567 -15.20 14.11 5.49
CA PHE A 567 -15.64 15.09 4.49
C PHE A 567 -14.98 16.46 4.69
N LEU A 568 -14.95 16.95 5.92
CA LEU A 568 -14.34 18.25 6.25
C LEU A 568 -12.83 18.25 5.97
N ALA A 569 -12.11 17.19 6.39
CA ALA A 569 -10.70 17.01 6.15
C ALA A 569 -10.41 16.93 4.65
N SER A 570 -11.27 16.26 3.87
CA SER A 570 -11.13 16.18 2.41
C SER A 570 -11.26 17.55 1.72
N ARG A 571 -11.96 18.49 2.31
CA ARG A 571 -12.14 19.86 1.77
C ARG A 571 -11.04 20.82 2.18
N ILE A 572 -10.53 20.68 3.40
CA ILE A 572 -9.56 21.60 4.00
C ILE A 572 -8.13 21.25 3.61
N LEU A 573 -7.81 19.95 3.56
CA LEU A 573 -6.43 19.51 3.32
C LEU A 573 -6.07 19.60 1.83
N PRO A 574 -5.00 20.34 1.48
CA PRO A 574 -4.54 20.43 0.09
C PRO A 574 -3.91 19.13 -0.38
N GLY A 575 -3.99 18.86 -1.67
CA GLY A 575 -3.39 17.70 -2.32
C GLY A 575 -4.29 17.06 -3.36
N GLU A 576 -3.73 16.18 -4.17
CA GLU A 576 -4.42 15.47 -5.25
C GLU A 576 -5.44 14.48 -4.71
N ALA A 577 -6.53 14.29 -5.46
CA ALA A 577 -7.49 13.23 -5.15
C ALA A 577 -6.85 11.86 -5.43
N PRO A 578 -7.04 10.86 -4.57
CA PRO A 578 -6.46 9.54 -4.79
C PRO A 578 -7.07 8.87 -6.03
N THR A 579 -6.23 8.32 -6.89
CA THR A 579 -6.64 7.46 -8.00
C THR A 579 -6.66 6.01 -7.50
N PHE A 580 -7.77 5.30 -7.72
CA PHE A 580 -7.89 3.92 -7.29
C PHE A 580 -7.85 2.99 -8.49
N ILE A 581 -6.69 2.38 -8.72
CA ILE A 581 -6.50 1.29 -9.67
C ILE A 581 -6.11 0.06 -8.85
N LEU A 582 -6.98 -0.95 -8.82
CA LEU A 582 -6.74 -2.19 -8.10
C LEU A 582 -6.87 -3.39 -9.03
N GLU A 583 -5.83 -4.20 -9.11
CA GLU A 583 -5.92 -5.53 -9.71
C GLU A 583 -6.56 -6.50 -8.72
N MET A 584 -7.59 -7.22 -9.18
CA MET A 584 -8.23 -8.25 -8.36
C MET A 584 -7.47 -9.58 -8.47
N PRO A 585 -6.73 -9.99 -7.43
CA PRO A 585 -6.15 -11.34 -7.41
C PRO A 585 -7.29 -12.37 -7.31
N PRO A 586 -7.14 -13.57 -7.87
CA PRO A 586 -8.12 -14.63 -7.72
C PRO A 586 -8.28 -15.02 -6.24
N LEU A 587 -9.50 -15.47 -5.86
CA LEU A 587 -9.72 -16.04 -4.53
C LEU A 587 -8.91 -17.33 -4.38
N ARG A 588 -8.15 -17.41 -3.31
CA ARG A 588 -7.27 -18.56 -3.02
C ARG A 588 -7.58 -19.13 -1.65
N LYS A 589 -7.39 -20.44 -1.48
CA LYS A 589 -7.42 -21.05 -0.16
C LYS A 589 -6.17 -20.63 0.62
N PRO A 590 -6.30 -20.12 1.86
CA PRO A 590 -5.15 -19.69 2.65
C PRO A 590 -4.27 -20.91 2.99
N LYS A 591 -2.95 -20.77 2.81
CA LYS A 591 -1.98 -21.79 3.21
C LYS A 591 -1.52 -21.52 4.65
N LEU A 592 -1.75 -22.47 5.56
CA LEU A 592 -1.45 -22.29 6.99
C LEU A 592 0.02 -21.92 7.25
N SER A 593 0.97 -22.51 6.49
CA SER A 593 2.38 -22.16 6.59
C SER A 593 2.65 -20.67 6.28
N ASN A 594 2.04 -20.14 5.22
CA ASN A 594 2.20 -18.72 4.85
C ASN A 594 1.59 -17.80 5.92
N VAL A 595 0.39 -18.15 6.39
CA VAL A 595 -0.31 -17.41 7.45
C VAL A 595 0.56 -17.33 8.71
N LEU A 596 1.12 -18.45 9.16
CA LEU A 596 1.96 -18.49 10.36
C LEU A 596 3.28 -17.71 10.19
N VAL A 597 3.97 -17.86 9.05
CA VAL A 597 5.21 -17.13 8.77
C VAL A 597 4.96 -15.62 8.70
N LYS A 598 3.92 -15.17 7.98
CA LYS A 598 3.54 -13.76 7.92
C LYS A 598 3.17 -13.22 9.30
N THR A 599 2.38 -13.95 10.07
CA THR A 599 1.98 -13.57 11.43
C THR A 599 3.20 -13.42 12.33
N TYR A 600 4.10 -14.41 12.34
CA TYR A 600 5.32 -14.36 13.15
C TYR A 600 6.23 -13.19 12.77
N SER A 601 6.51 -13.00 11.48
CA SER A 601 7.38 -11.92 11.01
C SER A 601 6.82 -10.54 11.37
N ARG A 602 5.53 -10.31 11.18
CA ARG A 602 4.85 -9.06 11.54
C ARG A 602 4.82 -8.83 13.05
N MET A 603 4.54 -9.88 13.82
CA MET A 603 4.52 -9.82 15.28
C MET A 603 5.90 -9.51 15.86
N HIS A 604 6.94 -10.18 15.36
CA HIS A 604 8.33 -9.97 15.79
C HIS A 604 8.79 -8.52 15.51
N TRP A 605 8.56 -8.05 14.29
CA TRP A 605 8.91 -6.68 13.91
C TRP A 605 8.14 -5.64 14.73
N TYR A 606 6.84 -5.82 14.89
CA TYR A 606 6.00 -4.95 15.71
C TYR A 606 6.45 -4.88 17.16
N PHE A 607 6.76 -6.02 17.75
CA PHE A 607 7.21 -6.10 19.15
C PHE A 607 8.50 -5.29 19.37
N LEU A 608 9.49 -5.45 18.48
CA LEU A 608 10.75 -4.70 18.56
C LEU A 608 10.56 -3.19 18.39
N GLU A 609 9.56 -2.77 17.63
CA GLU A 609 9.30 -1.36 17.38
C GLU A 609 8.50 -0.69 18.49
N VAL A 610 7.60 -1.43 19.11
CA VAL A 610 6.64 -0.90 20.10
C VAL A 610 7.17 -0.99 21.53
N LEU A 611 7.94 -2.01 21.88
CA LEU A 611 8.51 -2.15 23.23
C LEU A 611 9.31 -0.92 23.71
N PRO A 612 10.21 -0.33 22.92
CA PRO A 612 10.91 0.89 23.32
C PRO A 612 9.97 2.09 23.58
N LEU A 613 8.86 2.17 22.82
CA LEU A 613 7.87 3.24 23.00
C LEU A 613 7.12 3.10 24.34
N PHE A 614 6.84 1.87 24.78
CA PHE A 614 6.22 1.64 26.09
C PHE A 614 7.17 1.97 27.24
N VAL A 615 8.45 1.59 27.12
CA VAL A 615 9.47 1.97 28.10
C VAL A 615 9.59 3.49 28.19
N LEU A 616 9.63 4.19 27.04
CA LEU A 616 9.65 5.65 27.01
C LEU A 616 8.40 6.25 27.67
N ALA A 617 7.22 5.67 27.42
CA ALA A 617 5.98 6.10 28.03
C ALA A 617 6.00 5.97 29.57
N SER A 618 6.44 4.83 30.11
CA SER A 618 6.61 4.64 31.56
C SER A 618 7.55 5.68 32.17
N VAL A 619 8.67 5.96 31.51
CA VAL A 619 9.63 6.99 31.97
C VAL A 619 8.99 8.38 31.99
N LEU A 620 8.21 8.73 30.94
CA LEU A 620 7.49 10.02 30.88
C LEU A 620 6.43 10.15 31.97
N ILE A 621 5.67 9.07 32.25
CA ILE A 621 4.69 9.04 33.35
C ILE A 621 5.37 9.25 34.70
N TRP A 622 6.46 8.54 34.93
CA TRP A 622 7.25 8.66 36.15
C TRP A 622 7.79 10.09 36.35
N ILE A 623 8.37 10.72 35.32
CA ILE A 623 8.78 12.13 35.36
C ILE A 623 7.58 13.04 35.64
N GLY A 624 6.44 12.79 35.01
CA GLY A 624 5.22 13.55 35.21
C GLY A 624 4.69 13.50 36.66
N LYS A 625 4.80 12.33 37.31
CA LYS A 625 4.49 12.17 38.75
C LYS A 625 5.46 12.95 39.64
N LEU A 626 6.76 12.81 39.39
CA LEU A 626 7.79 13.52 40.18
C LEU A 626 7.67 15.04 40.09
N THR A 627 7.34 15.59 38.92
CA THR A 627 7.25 17.03 38.68
C THR A 627 5.89 17.63 39.04
N GLY A 628 4.92 16.80 39.43
CA GLY A 628 3.54 17.24 39.69
C GLY A 628 2.74 17.60 38.42
N LEU A 629 3.32 17.35 37.23
CA LEU A 629 2.66 17.61 35.93
C LEU A 629 1.40 16.76 35.76
N PHE A 630 1.37 15.58 36.37
CA PHE A 630 0.22 14.67 36.38
C PHE A 630 -0.99 15.30 37.07
N ALA A 631 -0.79 15.89 38.25
CA ALA A 631 -1.85 16.61 38.98
C ALA A 631 -2.35 17.87 38.25
N LEU A 632 -1.43 18.54 37.53
CA LEU A 632 -1.79 19.67 36.69
C LEU A 632 -2.63 19.21 35.48
N ALA A 633 -2.28 18.10 34.84
CA ALA A 633 -3.06 17.54 33.73
C ALA A 633 -4.48 17.15 34.15
N LEU A 634 -4.66 16.54 35.34
CA LEU A 634 -5.96 16.23 35.90
C LEU A 634 -6.82 17.50 36.07
N LYS A 635 -6.27 18.55 36.67
CA LYS A 635 -6.99 19.83 36.81
C LYS A 635 -7.42 20.44 35.48
N ILE A 636 -6.56 20.33 34.45
CA ILE A 636 -6.89 20.84 33.10
C ILE A 636 -8.05 20.05 32.49
N ILE A 637 -8.09 18.72 32.66
CA ILE A 637 -9.14 17.85 32.11
C ILE A 637 -10.45 17.96 32.92
N GLU A 638 -10.37 18.23 34.19
CA GLU A 638 -11.55 18.41 35.07
C GLU A 638 -12.52 19.51 34.58
N TYR A 639 -11.99 20.64 34.10
CA TYR A 639 -12.84 21.72 33.59
C TYR A 639 -13.74 21.32 32.42
N PRO A 640 -13.20 20.78 31.31
CA PRO A 640 -14.02 20.30 30.18
C PRO A 640 -14.92 19.13 30.58
N THR A 641 -14.50 18.27 31.53
CA THR A 641 -15.30 17.14 32.01
C THR A 641 -16.58 17.63 32.71
N VAL A 642 -16.48 18.59 33.59
CA VAL A 642 -17.64 19.22 34.26
C VAL A 642 -18.49 19.97 33.24
N TRP A 643 -17.88 20.62 32.24
CA TRP A 643 -18.60 21.36 31.20
C TRP A 643 -19.51 20.46 30.35
N ILE A 644 -19.11 19.21 30.08
CA ILE A 644 -19.95 18.22 29.37
C ILE A 644 -21.00 17.55 30.28
N GLY A 645 -21.07 17.93 31.56
CA GLY A 645 -22.07 17.47 32.54
C GLY A 645 -21.72 16.17 33.26
N LEU A 646 -20.44 15.77 33.26
CA LEU A 646 -19.92 14.61 34.00
C LEU A 646 -19.42 15.06 35.40
N PRO A 647 -19.36 14.13 36.38
CA PRO A 647 -18.73 14.41 37.66
C PRO A 647 -17.22 14.66 37.51
N PRO A 648 -16.59 15.46 38.43
CA PRO A 648 -15.16 15.76 38.37
C PRO A 648 -14.26 14.53 38.33
N ASP A 649 -14.63 13.48 39.05
CA ASP A 649 -13.90 12.20 39.12
C ASP A 649 -13.76 11.50 37.73
N ALA A 650 -14.64 11.83 36.78
CA ALA A 650 -14.53 11.34 35.42
C ALA A 650 -13.29 11.89 34.65
N ALA A 651 -12.60 12.91 35.18
CA ALA A 651 -11.35 13.40 34.62
C ALA A 651 -10.26 12.31 34.64
N ASP A 652 -10.24 11.47 35.67
CA ASP A 652 -9.32 10.33 35.77
C ASP A 652 -9.52 9.34 34.62
N VAL A 653 -10.77 9.07 34.25
CA VAL A 653 -11.13 8.17 33.13
C VAL A 653 -10.52 8.67 31.80
N PHE A 654 -10.57 9.96 31.54
CA PHE A 654 -10.00 10.56 30.33
C PHE A 654 -8.47 10.53 30.38
N LEU A 655 -7.86 10.86 31.49
CA LEU A 655 -6.40 10.84 31.62
C LEU A 655 -5.85 9.43 31.48
N PHE A 656 -6.45 8.44 32.15
CA PHE A 656 -6.07 7.04 31.97
C PHE A 656 -6.36 6.53 30.58
N GLY A 657 -7.42 7.01 29.91
CA GLY A 657 -7.73 6.73 28.52
C GLY A 657 -6.66 7.20 27.52
N PHE A 658 -5.93 8.29 27.83
CA PHE A 658 -4.79 8.73 27.05
C PHE A 658 -3.60 7.75 27.17
N PHE A 659 -3.34 7.24 28.36
CA PHE A 659 -2.30 6.23 28.51
C PHE A 659 -2.71 4.91 27.84
N ARG A 660 -3.94 4.46 28.12
CA ARG A 660 -4.53 3.26 27.53
C ARG A 660 -6.04 3.44 27.37
N ARG A 661 -6.53 3.30 26.15
CA ARG A 661 -7.98 3.48 25.84
C ARG A 661 -8.88 2.51 26.62
N ASP A 662 -8.42 1.29 26.87
CA ASP A 662 -9.13 0.29 27.67
C ASP A 662 -9.19 0.65 29.16
N PHE A 663 -8.17 1.27 29.74
CA PHE A 663 -8.22 1.74 31.14
C PHE A 663 -9.25 2.86 31.32
N GLY A 664 -9.34 3.78 30.37
CA GLY A 664 -10.41 4.75 30.37
C GLY A 664 -11.78 4.08 30.30
N ALA A 665 -11.97 3.10 29.43
CA ALA A 665 -13.22 2.37 29.32
C ALA A 665 -13.53 1.52 30.57
N ALA A 666 -12.54 0.90 31.19
CA ALA A 666 -12.69 0.16 32.46
C ALA A 666 -13.02 1.10 33.64
N GLY A 667 -12.38 2.28 33.70
CA GLY A 667 -12.73 3.34 34.67
C GLY A 667 -14.18 3.79 34.54
N LEU A 668 -14.65 3.95 33.28
CA LEU A 668 -16.06 4.27 33.01
C LEU A 668 -17.02 3.17 33.50
N TYR A 669 -16.63 1.89 33.31
CA TYR A 669 -17.37 0.75 33.82
C TYR A 669 -17.48 0.79 35.34
N GLY A 670 -16.37 1.01 36.05
CA GLY A 670 -16.33 1.10 37.50
C GLY A 670 -17.21 2.27 38.07
N MET A 671 -17.19 3.42 37.41
CA MET A 671 -18.05 4.54 37.78
C MET A 671 -19.54 4.26 37.56
N HIS A 672 -19.88 3.52 36.50
CA HIS A 672 -21.26 3.10 36.25
C HIS A 672 -21.72 2.07 37.27
N ASP A 673 -20.92 1.06 37.57
CA ASP A 673 -21.25 0.01 38.53
C ASP A 673 -21.40 0.55 39.96
N SER A 674 -20.64 1.56 40.35
CA SER A 674 -20.77 2.27 41.62
C SER A 674 -21.93 3.28 41.67
N GLY A 675 -22.71 3.42 40.58
CA GLY A 675 -23.87 4.30 40.54
C GLY A 675 -23.56 5.81 40.48
N LEU A 676 -22.32 6.18 40.18
CA LEU A 676 -21.88 7.58 40.08
C LEU A 676 -22.31 8.26 38.76
N LEU A 677 -22.75 7.49 37.76
CA LEU A 677 -23.18 8.01 36.46
C LEU A 677 -24.63 7.65 36.16
N THR A 678 -25.39 8.61 35.68
CA THR A 678 -26.72 8.40 35.09
C THR A 678 -26.56 7.78 33.68
N GLY A 679 -27.63 7.15 33.15
CA GLY A 679 -27.57 6.55 31.81
C GLY A 679 -27.18 7.55 30.71
N VAL A 680 -27.69 8.79 30.76
CA VAL A 680 -27.32 9.87 29.83
C VAL A 680 -25.83 10.22 29.98
N GLN A 681 -25.36 10.39 31.23
CA GLN A 681 -23.94 10.68 31.48
C GLN A 681 -23.02 9.54 30.97
N LEU A 682 -23.46 8.31 31.12
CA LEU A 682 -22.73 7.15 30.60
C LEU A 682 -22.55 7.19 29.08
N VAL A 683 -23.62 7.48 28.33
CA VAL A 683 -23.56 7.62 26.87
C VAL A 683 -22.68 8.80 26.46
N VAL A 684 -22.79 9.93 27.09
CA VAL A 684 -21.95 11.12 26.83
C VAL A 684 -20.48 10.82 27.12
N ALA A 685 -20.18 10.16 28.23
CA ALA A 685 -18.83 9.77 28.59
C ALA A 685 -18.26 8.75 27.60
N ALA A 686 -19.05 7.75 27.20
CA ALA A 686 -18.63 6.73 26.20
C ALA A 686 -18.35 7.36 24.83
N ILE A 687 -19.18 8.28 24.35
CA ILE A 687 -18.95 9.02 23.10
C ILE A 687 -17.69 9.87 23.21
N THR A 688 -17.58 10.68 24.26
CA THR A 688 -16.43 11.57 24.45
C THR A 688 -15.14 10.77 24.56
N LEU A 689 -15.12 9.66 25.32
CA LEU A 689 -13.96 8.79 25.47
C LEU A 689 -13.57 8.11 24.15
N THR A 690 -14.55 7.75 23.31
CA THR A 690 -14.27 7.15 21.99
C THR A 690 -13.60 8.15 21.06
N LEU A 691 -14.07 9.39 21.05
CA LEU A 691 -13.54 10.51 20.24
C LEU A 691 -12.32 11.18 20.86
N PHE A 692 -11.99 10.86 22.11
CA PHE A 692 -10.89 11.46 22.85
C PHE A 692 -9.52 11.11 22.24
N MET A 693 -8.48 11.75 22.74
CA MET A 693 -7.10 11.65 22.24
C MET A 693 -6.65 10.23 21.90
N PRO A 694 -5.79 10.07 20.90
CA PRO A 694 -5.13 8.79 20.66
C PRO A 694 -4.38 8.34 21.90
N CYS A 695 -4.32 7.02 22.16
CA CYS A 695 -3.49 6.50 23.23
C CYS A 695 -2.01 6.86 23.00
N ILE A 696 -1.21 6.87 24.08
CA ILE A 696 0.20 7.27 24.02
C ILE A 696 0.98 6.50 22.94
N ALA A 697 0.72 5.21 22.75
CA ALA A 697 1.34 4.39 21.73
C ALA A 697 0.98 4.85 20.30
N GLN A 698 -0.29 5.20 20.05
CA GLN A 698 -0.73 5.74 18.76
C GLN A 698 -0.17 7.13 18.53
N PHE A 699 -0.11 7.98 19.55
CA PHE A 699 0.49 9.32 19.50
C PHE A 699 1.98 9.24 19.13
N MET A 700 2.76 8.38 19.80
CA MET A 700 4.17 8.16 19.50
C MET A 700 4.38 7.59 18.09
N MET A 701 3.52 6.67 17.65
CA MET A 701 3.57 6.15 16.29
C MET A 701 3.26 7.26 15.27
N THR A 702 2.30 8.14 15.56
CA THR A 702 2.01 9.29 14.70
C THR A 702 3.20 10.25 14.61
N ILE A 703 3.92 10.48 15.72
CA ILE A 703 5.18 11.26 15.71
C ILE A 703 6.20 10.62 14.78
N LYS A 704 6.39 9.32 14.87
CA LYS A 704 7.33 8.56 14.04
C LYS A 704 6.97 8.62 12.55
N GLU A 705 5.69 8.49 12.22
CA GLU A 705 5.21 8.44 10.84
C GLU A 705 5.04 9.81 10.18
N ARG A 706 4.65 10.84 10.94
CA ARG A 706 4.23 12.15 10.41
C ARG A 706 4.99 13.33 11.01
N GLY A 707 5.84 13.08 11.98
CA GLY A 707 6.58 14.09 12.71
C GLY A 707 5.80 14.72 13.87
N PHE A 708 6.56 15.30 14.81
CA PHE A 708 6.04 15.85 16.06
C PHE A 708 5.00 16.97 15.86
N LYS A 709 5.23 17.88 14.90
CA LYS A 709 4.32 19.00 14.61
C LYS A 709 2.94 18.51 14.18
N THR A 710 2.90 17.51 13.30
CA THR A 710 1.65 16.94 12.79
C THR A 710 0.90 16.17 13.88
N ALA A 711 1.62 15.36 14.67
CA ALA A 711 1.02 14.62 15.78
C ALA A 711 0.41 15.56 16.83
N LEU A 712 1.12 16.64 17.16
CA LEU A 712 0.62 17.65 18.10
C LEU A 712 -0.60 18.41 17.53
N ALA A 713 -0.59 18.74 16.24
CA ALA A 713 -1.73 19.41 15.58
C ALA A 713 -2.98 18.50 15.56
N ILE A 714 -2.82 17.20 15.24
CA ILE A 714 -3.93 16.24 15.27
C ILE A 714 -4.49 16.11 16.69
N SER A 715 -3.65 15.90 17.71
CA SER A 715 -4.09 15.75 19.10
C SER A 715 -4.69 17.04 19.63
N GLY A 716 -4.11 18.20 19.29
CA GLY A 716 -4.61 19.51 19.66
C GLY A 716 -5.99 19.85 19.04
N PHE A 717 -6.29 19.27 17.88
CA PHE A 717 -7.62 19.35 17.28
C PHE A 717 -8.61 18.38 17.94
N ILE A 718 -8.21 17.13 18.15
CA ILE A 718 -9.07 16.05 18.66
C ILE A 718 -9.55 16.35 20.09
N PHE A 719 -8.66 16.85 20.96
CA PHE A 719 -8.99 17.09 22.35
C PHE A 719 -10.19 18.05 22.54
N PRO A 720 -10.19 19.30 22.05
CA PRO A 720 -11.34 20.19 22.21
C PRO A 720 -12.56 19.70 21.43
N PHE A 721 -12.35 19.02 20.29
CA PHE A 721 -13.42 18.50 19.45
C PHE A 721 -14.22 17.40 20.17
N ALA A 722 -13.55 16.44 20.83
CA ALA A 722 -14.22 15.38 21.59
C ALA A 722 -15.11 15.93 22.71
N PHE A 723 -14.61 16.88 23.48
CA PHE A 723 -15.43 17.54 24.53
C PHE A 723 -16.57 18.40 23.97
N PHE A 724 -16.33 19.07 22.84
CA PHE A 724 -17.37 19.83 22.14
C PHE A 724 -18.52 18.94 21.67
N THR A 725 -18.19 17.78 21.05
CA THR A 725 -19.19 16.77 20.68
C THR A 725 -19.93 16.24 21.92
N GLY A 726 -19.21 15.91 22.99
CA GLY A 726 -19.82 15.50 24.26
C GLY A 726 -20.80 16.53 24.82
N PHE A 727 -20.44 17.82 24.74
CA PHE A 727 -21.32 18.94 25.17
C PHE A 727 -22.59 19.01 24.30
N ILE A 728 -22.46 18.93 22.99
CA ILE A 728 -23.62 18.95 22.07
C ILE A 728 -24.54 17.76 22.36
N VAL A 729 -24.00 16.56 22.50
CA VAL A 729 -24.80 15.35 22.76
C VAL A 729 -25.50 15.43 24.09
N ASN A 730 -24.82 15.89 25.17
CA ASN A 730 -25.44 16.08 26.50
C ASN A 730 -26.62 17.04 26.45
N ASN A 731 -26.45 18.21 25.81
CA ASN A 731 -27.52 19.21 25.71
C ASN A 731 -28.67 18.71 24.81
N LEU A 732 -28.37 18.01 23.73
CA LEU A 732 -29.38 17.45 22.83
C LEU A 732 -30.22 16.38 23.53
N LEU A 733 -29.60 15.47 24.29
CA LEU A 733 -30.30 14.41 25.02
C LEU A 733 -31.17 15.00 26.14
N LYS A 734 -30.68 16.04 26.84
CA LYS A 734 -31.48 16.77 27.85
C LYS A 734 -32.67 17.49 27.22
N LEU A 735 -32.51 18.10 26.06
CA LEU A 735 -33.54 18.84 25.35
C LEU A 735 -34.64 17.91 24.81
N LEU A 736 -34.25 16.70 24.40
CA LEU A 736 -35.16 15.66 23.94
C LEU A 736 -35.86 14.92 25.09
N GLY A 737 -35.47 15.16 26.35
CA GLY A 737 -36.05 14.51 27.53
C GLY A 737 -35.80 13.00 27.57
N VAL A 738 -34.71 12.54 26.94
CA VAL A 738 -34.37 11.12 26.90
C VAL A 738 -33.85 10.67 28.26
N ASN A 739 -34.56 9.75 28.89
CA ASN A 739 -34.13 9.06 30.11
C ASN A 739 -33.64 7.69 29.73
N LEU A 740 -32.31 7.45 29.84
CA LEU A 740 -31.62 6.19 29.49
C LEU A 740 -31.36 5.37 30.76
#